data_a05cfd3a174cdf6329690d005c05b2a5
#
_entry.id   a05cfd3a174cdf6329690d005c05b2a5
#
_cell.length_a   1.000
_cell.length_b   1.000
_cell.length_c   1.000
_cell.angle_alpha   90.00
_cell.angle_beta   90.00
_cell.angle_gamma   90.00
#
_symmetry.space_group_name_H-M   'P 1'
#
loop_
_entity.id
_entity.type
_entity.pdbx_description
1 polymer ?
#
loop_
_entity_poly.entity_id
_entity_poly.type
_entity_poly.pdbx_seq_one_letter_code
_entity_poly.pdbx_strand_id
1 'polypeptide(L)'
;HLDLPAFNHHRASDDAATVGYMLIPFWKMLHERGIHTLQAVNKEMEKLRPLGSKSNRFPKHIIILARNKVGLKNLYQLISASNLKYFKRVPTIPKSLLLEHREGIIVGSACEAGELFRAVLRGESEEKLMSIADMYDYLEIQPIGNNAFLMRNGTVDTEEGLRDLNRRIVALGDKMGKPVVATGDVHFLEPDDALFRSIIMHARGFDDAEQQAPLYFKTTDEMLEEFSYLGEEKAREVVITNPNMIADSCERMKAFLSEKGTYAPTFPGANDELRNMALKKAHEIYGDELPEVVQKRLDKELNSIIGNGYSSLYLMAQRLVHKSNSDGYLVGSRGSVGSSFVANMAGITEVNALQPHYVCPNCRHSDFDIDRTKYACGVDMPDKDCPVCGAKYKKLGSEIPFEVFLGFKGDKTPDIDLNFSGDYQPVAHKYVEVMFGEGHAFRAGTISGVKDKIAYGYVRSYCEANGINAGKDEMDRMVQGCTGVKKTTGQHPGGIVIVPKENDIMEFTPVQYPADRSEGDTITTHFDFHAMDDRLVKLDILGHDDPTVLRMLKDITGLDPQTIPLDDPETMKIFRTSEPLGVTLDELDCDVGSIAIPEFGTTFVRQMLKDTRPTTMEELLRISGLSHGTDVWLGNAQELVLSGTATLSQVICTRDDIMNYLILRGGDPSMSFKTMESVRKGRGLTPEMEEHMRSIDTPQWFIDSCKKIKYMFPRAHAAAYVMMAFRVAYYKVHMPLAFYSVYYTVRADAFDIAQAEGGAQKVLANINAIKKKGNDADKKEEDLLTILEVVFEMNKRGIELLPVDLYKSKASQFIIEDGKIRPPFSSV
;
A
#
# COMPACT_ATOMS: atom_id res chain seq x y z
N HIS A 1 -7.51 41.75 -20.19
CA HIS A 1 -6.85 43.02 -20.40
C HIS A 1 -6.27 43.23 -21.81
N LEU A 2 -6.22 42.17 -22.66
CA LEU A 2 -5.68 42.23 -24.02
C LEU A 2 -6.74 42.01 -25.11
N ASP A 3 -8.03 41.93 -24.78
CA ASP A 3 -9.16 41.65 -25.68
C ASP A 3 -8.86 40.55 -26.72
N LEU A 4 -8.36 39.41 -26.24
CA LEU A 4 -8.02 38.28 -27.08
C LEU A 4 -9.27 37.50 -27.47
N PRO A 5 -9.30 36.88 -28.69
CA PRO A 5 -10.40 35.99 -29.08
C PRO A 5 -10.56 34.83 -28.11
N ALA A 6 -11.81 34.36 -27.95
CA ALA A 6 -12.08 33.16 -27.16
C ALA A 6 -11.38 31.94 -27.81
N PHE A 7 -10.76 31.07 -27.01
CA PHE A 7 -10.01 29.89 -27.45
C PHE A 7 -10.31 28.66 -26.57
N ASN A 8 -10.11 27.48 -27.12
CA ASN A 8 -10.26 26.23 -26.41
C ASN A 8 -8.91 25.76 -25.90
N HIS A 9 -8.74 25.72 -24.58
CA HIS A 9 -7.55 25.18 -23.94
C HIS A 9 -7.27 23.73 -24.37
N HIS A 10 -5.98 23.39 -24.47
CA HIS A 10 -5.48 22.05 -24.83
C HIS A 10 -5.68 21.62 -26.29
N ARG A 11 -5.91 22.58 -27.20
CA ARG A 11 -5.74 22.34 -28.64
C ARG A 11 -4.49 23.08 -29.11
N ALA A 12 -3.49 22.34 -29.58
CA ALA A 12 -2.20 22.89 -29.99
C ALA A 12 -2.30 24.04 -31.02
N SER A 13 -3.27 23.96 -31.95
CA SER A 13 -3.55 25.03 -32.93
C SER A 13 -4.08 26.30 -32.27
N ASP A 14 -5.01 26.14 -31.32
CA ASP A 14 -5.67 27.25 -30.65
C ASP A 14 -4.72 27.94 -29.67
N ASP A 15 -3.91 27.15 -28.97
CA ASP A 15 -2.88 27.66 -28.07
C ASP A 15 -1.81 28.44 -28.85
N ALA A 16 -1.36 27.92 -30.01
CA ALA A 16 -0.41 28.60 -30.87
C ALA A 16 -1.00 29.89 -31.46
N ALA A 17 -2.24 29.87 -31.90
CA ALA A 17 -2.97 31.05 -32.42
C ALA A 17 -3.11 32.13 -31.34
N THR A 18 -3.43 31.70 -30.08
CA THR A 18 -3.55 32.63 -28.95
C THR A 18 -2.23 33.31 -28.65
N VAL A 19 -1.11 32.57 -28.65
CA VAL A 19 0.24 33.18 -28.50
C VAL A 19 0.49 34.21 -29.64
N GLY A 20 0.12 33.89 -30.88
CA GLY A 20 0.20 34.82 -32.01
C GLY A 20 -0.63 36.08 -31.77
N TYR A 21 -1.86 35.94 -31.32
CA TYR A 21 -2.73 37.09 -31.01
C TYR A 21 -2.19 37.91 -29.84
N MET A 22 -1.51 37.33 -28.87
CA MET A 22 -0.87 38.06 -27.78
C MET A 22 0.31 38.90 -28.26
N LEU A 23 1.06 38.46 -29.26
CA LEU A 23 2.20 39.18 -29.80
C LEU A 23 1.79 40.52 -30.44
N ILE A 24 0.62 40.61 -31.06
CA ILE A 24 0.14 41.80 -31.77
C ILE A 24 0.02 43.01 -30.79
N PRO A 25 -0.75 42.95 -29.70
CA PRO A 25 -0.84 44.04 -28.74
C PRO A 25 0.50 44.33 -28.05
N PHE A 26 1.29 43.31 -27.72
CA PHE A 26 2.62 43.51 -27.14
C PHE A 26 3.53 44.26 -28.09
N TRP A 27 3.52 43.93 -29.39
CA TRP A 27 4.31 44.58 -30.38
C TRP A 27 3.90 46.08 -30.54
N LYS A 28 2.59 46.35 -30.53
CA LYS A 28 2.08 47.70 -30.53
C LYS A 28 2.54 48.50 -29.31
N MET A 29 2.44 47.96 -28.11
CA MET A 29 2.90 48.59 -26.87
C MET A 29 4.40 48.86 -26.86
N LEU A 30 5.21 47.99 -27.46
CA LEU A 30 6.64 48.17 -27.60
C LEU A 30 6.97 49.31 -28.61
N HIS A 31 6.26 49.34 -29.73
CA HIS A 31 6.41 50.39 -30.75
C HIS A 31 6.06 51.77 -30.21
N GLU A 32 4.98 51.89 -29.43
CA GLU A 32 4.58 53.13 -28.74
C GLU A 32 5.67 53.64 -27.77
N ARG A 33 6.51 52.72 -27.28
CA ARG A 33 7.67 53.04 -26.41
C ARG A 33 9.00 53.22 -27.17
N GLY A 34 8.95 53.26 -28.51
CA GLY A 34 10.14 53.40 -29.36
C GLY A 34 11.03 52.14 -29.42
N ILE A 35 10.50 50.97 -29.06
CA ILE A 35 11.22 49.70 -29.05
C ILE A 35 10.82 48.90 -30.29
N HIS A 36 11.74 48.81 -31.27
CA HIS A 36 11.45 48.26 -32.60
C HIS A 36 12.20 46.97 -32.95
N THR A 37 13.08 46.48 -32.07
CA THR A 37 13.89 45.27 -32.28
C THR A 37 13.91 44.37 -31.05
N LEU A 38 14.09 43.05 -31.25
CA LEU A 38 14.29 42.11 -30.15
C LEU A 38 15.47 42.46 -29.25
N GLN A 39 16.54 43.00 -29.83
CA GLN A 39 17.68 43.46 -29.02
C GLN A 39 17.30 44.66 -28.14
N ALA A 40 16.49 45.63 -28.69
CA ALA A 40 16.01 46.75 -27.90
C ALA A 40 15.02 46.27 -26.80
N VAL A 41 14.15 45.26 -27.08
CA VAL A 41 13.31 44.63 -26.06
C VAL A 41 14.16 44.05 -24.95
N ASN A 42 15.16 43.23 -25.28
CA ASN A 42 16.04 42.63 -24.29
C ASN A 42 16.78 43.66 -23.43
N LYS A 43 17.28 44.74 -24.07
CA LYS A 43 17.96 45.82 -23.38
C LYS A 43 17.01 46.59 -22.44
N GLU A 44 15.77 46.82 -22.83
CA GLU A 44 14.78 47.49 -21.99
C GLU A 44 14.30 46.56 -20.85
N MET A 45 14.12 45.30 -21.11
CA MET A 45 13.80 44.29 -20.09
C MET A 45 14.94 44.12 -19.07
N GLU A 46 16.20 44.31 -19.48
CA GLU A 46 17.33 44.33 -18.55
C GLU A 46 17.26 45.53 -17.58
N LYS A 47 16.82 46.69 -18.05
CA LYS A 47 16.62 47.90 -17.20
C LYS A 47 15.44 47.72 -16.24
N LEU A 48 14.38 47.03 -16.68
CA LEU A 48 13.17 46.76 -15.88
C LEU A 48 13.34 45.59 -14.90
N ARG A 49 14.42 44.82 -15.04
CA ARG A 49 14.76 43.80 -14.05
C ARG A 49 15.18 44.45 -12.76
N PRO A 50 14.47 44.19 -11.62
CA PRO A 50 14.97 44.64 -10.32
C PRO A 50 16.41 44.19 -10.14
N LEU A 51 17.28 45.08 -9.68
CA LEU A 51 18.66 44.76 -9.30
C LEU A 51 18.62 43.58 -8.32
N GLY A 52 19.11 42.42 -8.76
CA GLY A 52 19.03 41.16 -7.99
C GLY A 52 18.08 40.09 -8.53
N SER A 53 17.25 40.36 -9.56
CA SER A 53 16.21 39.36 -10.02
C SER A 53 16.76 38.15 -10.78
N LYS A 54 18.01 38.13 -11.20
CA LYS A 54 18.66 36.96 -11.79
C LYS A 54 19.01 35.88 -10.77
N SER A 55 19.18 36.22 -9.49
CA SER A 55 19.65 35.30 -8.46
C SER A 55 18.52 34.57 -7.68
N ASN A 56 17.26 35.05 -7.71
CA ASN A 56 16.19 34.58 -6.84
C ASN A 56 15.13 33.68 -7.52
N ARG A 57 15.37 33.21 -8.76
CA ARG A 57 14.41 32.35 -9.47
C ARG A 57 14.41 30.89 -9.02
N PHE A 58 15.51 30.44 -8.43
CA PHE A 58 15.64 29.05 -7.97
C PHE A 58 15.75 29.00 -6.45
N PRO A 59 15.09 28.03 -5.80
CA PRO A 59 15.25 27.82 -4.37
C PRO A 59 16.71 27.56 -4.02
N LYS A 60 17.11 27.90 -2.79
CA LYS A 60 18.46 27.68 -2.25
C LYS A 60 18.37 26.60 -1.17
N HIS A 61 19.42 25.81 -1.04
CA HIS A 61 19.51 24.86 0.05
C HIS A 61 19.67 25.57 1.39
N ILE A 62 19.11 24.96 2.41
CA ILE A 62 19.20 25.39 3.80
C ILE A 62 19.17 24.17 4.70
N ILE A 63 19.93 24.21 5.80
CA ILE A 63 19.89 23.18 6.84
C ILE A 63 19.04 23.68 7.99
N ILE A 64 18.13 22.82 8.47
CA ILE A 64 17.28 23.10 9.62
C ILE A 64 17.41 21.94 10.60
N LEU A 65 17.88 22.23 11.83
CA LEU A 65 18.00 21.26 12.91
C LEU A 65 17.00 21.61 14.01
N ALA A 66 16.30 20.59 14.51
CA ALA A 66 15.45 20.74 15.69
C ALA A 66 16.31 20.68 16.95
N ARG A 67 16.36 21.80 17.69
CA ARG A 67 17.10 21.91 18.94
C ARG A 67 16.39 21.26 20.12
N ASN A 68 15.07 21.33 20.15
CA ASN A 68 14.20 20.82 21.20
C ASN A 68 12.80 20.46 20.64
N LYS A 69 11.89 20.03 21.50
CA LYS A 69 10.53 19.64 21.08
C LYS A 69 9.74 20.75 20.37
N VAL A 70 9.96 22.02 20.76
CA VAL A 70 9.30 23.16 20.08
C VAL A 70 9.85 23.27 18.67
N GLY A 71 11.18 23.19 18.50
CA GLY A 71 11.84 23.18 17.20
C GLY A 71 11.41 21.99 16.33
N LEU A 72 11.19 20.82 16.91
CA LEU A 72 10.70 19.65 16.17
C LEU A 72 9.30 19.92 15.61
N LYS A 73 8.39 20.49 16.39
CA LYS A 73 7.06 20.86 15.91
C LYS A 73 7.13 21.92 14.81
N ASN A 74 7.96 22.94 14.99
CA ASN A 74 8.20 23.97 13.98
C ASN A 74 8.78 23.39 12.69
N LEU A 75 9.72 22.45 12.79
CA LEU A 75 10.28 21.73 11.65
C LEU A 75 9.18 20.98 10.89
N TYR A 76 8.28 20.26 11.58
CA TYR A 76 7.19 19.53 10.95
C TYR A 76 6.19 20.47 10.25
N GLN A 77 5.90 21.62 10.85
CA GLN A 77 5.05 22.65 10.23
C GLN A 77 5.69 23.24 8.97
N LEU A 78 7.01 23.54 9.02
CA LEU A 78 7.75 24.04 7.87
C LEU A 78 7.79 23.01 6.72
N ILE A 79 8.07 21.75 7.01
CA ILE A 79 8.09 20.66 6.02
C ILE A 79 6.69 20.47 5.42
N SER A 80 5.64 20.45 6.23
CA SER A 80 4.27 20.35 5.74
C SER A 80 3.89 21.53 4.84
N ALA A 81 4.21 22.74 5.26
CA ALA A 81 3.94 23.93 4.44
C ALA A 81 4.73 23.91 3.12
N SER A 82 5.99 23.46 3.16
CA SER A 82 6.82 23.36 1.96
C SER A 82 6.27 22.36 0.93
N ASN A 83 5.64 21.29 1.39
CA ASN A 83 5.05 20.26 0.53
C ASN A 83 3.63 20.59 0.08
N LEU A 84 2.81 21.21 0.94
CA LEU A 84 1.39 21.47 0.63
C LEU A 84 1.14 22.83 -0.02
N LYS A 85 1.88 23.87 0.39
CA LYS A 85 1.60 25.26 -0.03
C LYS A 85 2.67 25.85 -0.96
N TYR A 86 3.92 25.44 -0.79
CA TYR A 86 5.06 26.07 -1.45
C TYR A 86 5.87 25.11 -2.32
N PHE A 87 5.29 24.01 -2.71
CA PHE A 87 5.93 23.05 -3.63
C PHE A 87 6.00 23.62 -5.04
N LYS A 88 7.24 23.76 -5.58
CA LYS A 88 7.53 24.21 -6.95
C LYS A 88 8.60 23.32 -7.57
N ARG A 89 8.23 22.16 -8.10
CA ARG A 89 9.13 21.08 -8.52
C ARG A 89 9.86 20.41 -7.35
N VAL A 90 10.25 21.18 -6.33
CA VAL A 90 10.82 20.73 -5.06
C VAL A 90 10.12 21.47 -3.92
N PRO A 91 10.09 20.89 -2.70
CA PRO A 91 9.59 21.61 -1.52
C PRO A 91 10.39 22.87 -1.26
N THR A 92 9.73 23.99 -1.02
CA THR A 92 10.37 25.29 -0.74
C THR A 92 9.79 25.94 0.51
N ILE A 93 10.62 26.66 1.24
CA ILE A 93 10.22 27.39 2.45
C ILE A 93 10.49 28.87 2.23
N PRO A 94 9.46 29.76 2.26
CA PRO A 94 9.69 31.20 2.27
C PRO A 94 10.48 31.64 3.50
N LYS A 95 11.41 32.57 3.35
CA LYS A 95 12.20 33.10 4.49
C LYS A 95 11.33 33.69 5.60
N SER A 96 10.23 34.36 5.24
CA SER A 96 9.25 34.87 6.22
C SER A 96 8.66 33.76 7.08
N LEU A 97 8.26 32.65 6.46
CA LEU A 97 7.70 31.51 7.18
C LEU A 97 8.74 30.84 8.11
N LEU A 98 10.00 30.74 7.64
CA LEU A 98 11.08 30.24 8.49
C LEU A 98 11.30 31.13 9.72
N LEU A 99 11.24 32.46 9.56
CA LEU A 99 11.39 33.39 10.67
C LEU A 99 10.23 33.33 11.67
N GLU A 100 9.02 33.11 11.18
CA GLU A 100 7.84 32.90 12.05
C GLU A 100 7.96 31.63 12.91
N HIS A 101 8.65 30.60 12.42
CA HIS A 101 8.82 29.30 13.09
C HIS A 101 10.25 29.09 13.63
N ARG A 102 10.94 30.19 13.99
CA ARG A 102 12.37 30.16 14.33
C ARG A 102 12.69 29.57 15.70
N GLU A 103 11.72 29.54 16.60
CA GLU A 103 11.90 29.06 17.97
C GLU A 103 12.29 27.58 18.02
N GLY A 104 13.35 27.25 18.75
CA GLY A 104 13.85 25.88 18.90
C GLY A 104 14.51 25.29 17.66
N ILE A 105 14.78 26.11 16.63
CA ILE A 105 15.42 25.72 15.37
C ILE A 105 16.82 26.31 15.28
N ILE A 106 17.77 25.51 14.80
CA ILE A 106 19.10 25.92 14.39
C ILE A 106 19.15 25.91 12.86
N VAL A 107 19.67 26.99 12.25
CA VAL A 107 19.71 27.14 10.80
C VAL A 107 21.15 27.24 10.31
N GLY A 108 21.52 26.39 9.35
CA GLY A 108 22.83 26.35 8.69
C GLY A 108 22.80 26.86 7.25
N SER A 109 23.92 27.35 6.75
CA SER A 109 24.04 27.95 5.41
C SER A 109 24.03 26.95 4.24
N ALA A 110 24.10 25.68 4.55
CA ALA A 110 24.10 24.52 3.61
C ALA A 110 25.32 24.53 2.61
N CYS A 111 25.21 23.65 1.61
CA CYS A 111 26.22 23.34 0.60
C CYS A 111 26.40 24.43 -0.48
N GLU A 112 27.05 24.07 -1.59
CA GLU A 112 27.28 24.94 -2.74
C GLU A 112 25.96 25.43 -3.40
N ALA A 113 24.86 24.76 -3.20
CA ALA A 113 23.55 25.22 -3.64
C ALA A 113 22.88 26.21 -2.66
N GLY A 114 23.49 26.45 -1.50
CA GLY A 114 23.07 27.43 -0.50
C GLY A 114 23.21 28.90 -0.98
N GLU A 115 22.47 29.78 -0.34
CA GLU A 115 22.49 31.21 -0.72
C GLU A 115 23.86 31.86 -0.44
N LEU A 116 24.47 31.53 0.71
CA LEU A 116 25.76 32.12 1.11
C LEU A 116 26.89 31.69 0.18
N PHE A 117 27.07 30.39 -0.05
CA PHE A 117 28.10 29.87 -0.94
C PHE A 117 27.98 30.49 -2.33
N ARG A 118 26.76 30.54 -2.88
CA ARG A 118 26.48 31.17 -4.19
C ARG A 118 26.81 32.65 -4.22
N ALA A 119 26.64 33.38 -3.12
CA ALA A 119 27.00 34.79 -3.01
C ALA A 119 28.51 34.96 -2.95
N VAL A 120 29.22 34.13 -2.19
CA VAL A 120 30.70 34.09 -2.13
C VAL A 120 31.29 33.79 -3.51
N LEU A 121 30.74 32.78 -4.21
CA LEU A 121 31.19 32.41 -5.57
C LEU A 121 31.03 33.54 -6.60
N ARG A 122 29.99 34.36 -6.47
CA ARG A 122 29.78 35.53 -7.35
C ARG A 122 30.65 36.74 -6.98
N GLY A 123 31.43 36.67 -5.91
CA GLY A 123 32.25 37.79 -5.46
C GLY A 123 31.46 38.97 -4.87
N GLU A 124 30.28 38.69 -4.26
CA GLU A 124 29.47 39.74 -3.61
C GLU A 124 30.27 40.51 -2.55
N SER A 125 29.89 41.75 -2.26
CA SER A 125 30.53 42.55 -1.24
C SER A 125 30.40 41.95 0.16
N GLU A 126 31.35 42.23 1.01
CA GLU A 126 31.37 41.73 2.39
C GLU A 126 30.13 42.13 3.17
N GLU A 127 29.65 43.37 3.02
CA GLU A 127 28.39 43.83 3.61
C GLU A 127 27.19 42.99 3.16
N LYS A 128 27.16 42.60 1.88
CA LYS A 128 26.11 41.74 1.35
C LYS A 128 26.22 40.33 1.89
N LEU A 129 27.43 39.78 2.00
CA LEU A 129 27.66 38.46 2.60
C LEU A 129 27.25 38.44 4.07
N MET A 130 27.59 39.46 4.85
CA MET A 130 27.17 39.61 6.25
C MET A 130 25.63 39.66 6.36
N SER A 131 24.96 40.43 5.50
CA SER A 131 23.49 40.49 5.47
C SER A 131 22.82 39.14 5.15
N ILE A 132 23.43 38.32 4.29
CA ILE A 132 22.96 36.98 3.99
C ILE A 132 23.23 36.02 5.18
N ALA A 133 24.44 36.11 5.74
CA ALA A 133 24.89 35.24 6.82
C ALA A 133 24.14 35.51 8.15
N ASP A 134 23.57 36.70 8.32
CA ASP A 134 22.85 37.08 9.55
C ASP A 134 21.71 36.10 9.92
N MET A 135 21.05 35.52 8.92
CA MET A 135 19.95 34.57 9.10
C MET A 135 20.39 33.21 9.69
N TYR A 136 21.65 32.84 9.51
CA TYR A 136 22.15 31.51 9.90
C TYR A 136 22.71 31.52 11.33
N ASP A 137 22.55 30.43 12.07
CA ASP A 137 23.20 30.22 13.36
C ASP A 137 24.65 29.77 13.20
N TYR A 138 24.92 29.02 12.12
CA TYR A 138 26.26 28.59 11.74
C TYR A 138 26.45 28.62 10.22
N LEU A 139 27.68 28.68 9.79
CA LEU A 139 28.08 28.64 8.39
C LEU A 139 28.69 27.28 8.07
N GLU A 140 28.60 26.86 6.82
CA GLU A 140 29.02 25.53 6.39
C GLU A 140 30.05 25.60 5.29
N ILE A 141 31.09 24.78 5.38
CA ILE A 141 32.10 24.53 4.34
C ILE A 141 32.17 23.04 4.08
N GLN A 142 32.56 22.67 2.86
CA GLN A 142 32.67 21.28 2.43
C GLN A 142 34.03 20.96 1.85
N PRO A 143 34.44 19.65 1.81
CA PRO A 143 35.64 19.24 1.08
C PRO A 143 35.65 19.79 -0.33
N ILE A 144 36.82 20.26 -0.81
CA ILE A 144 36.95 20.88 -2.15
C ILE A 144 36.56 19.88 -3.27
N GLY A 145 36.75 18.57 -3.06
CA GLY A 145 36.35 17.53 -3.98
C GLY A 145 34.83 17.51 -4.27
N ASN A 146 34.01 17.91 -3.32
CA ASN A 146 32.55 18.02 -3.51
C ASN A 146 32.20 19.07 -4.56
N ASN A 147 33.04 20.12 -4.69
CA ASN A 147 32.84 21.25 -5.57
C ASN A 147 33.75 21.22 -6.82
N ALA A 148 34.43 20.10 -7.11
CA ALA A 148 35.33 19.96 -8.25
C ALA A 148 34.63 20.20 -9.61
N PHE A 149 33.32 20.01 -9.68
CA PHE A 149 32.50 20.31 -10.86
C PHE A 149 32.60 21.82 -11.27
N LEU A 150 32.85 22.72 -10.32
CA LEU A 150 33.05 24.16 -10.60
C LEU A 150 34.30 24.40 -11.41
N MET A 151 35.33 23.56 -11.27
CA MET A 151 36.52 23.63 -12.14
C MET A 151 36.21 23.02 -13.52
N ARG A 152 35.52 21.90 -13.57
CA ARG A 152 35.17 21.26 -14.85
C ARG A 152 34.30 22.14 -15.75
N ASN A 153 33.44 22.97 -15.16
CA ASN A 153 32.56 23.89 -15.91
C ASN A 153 33.18 25.31 -16.10
N GLY A 154 34.42 25.53 -15.67
CA GLY A 154 35.13 26.78 -15.83
C GLY A 154 34.66 27.94 -14.93
N THR A 155 33.92 27.62 -13.86
CA THR A 155 33.49 28.68 -12.89
C THR A 155 34.61 29.07 -11.93
N VAL A 156 35.49 28.14 -11.60
CA VAL A 156 36.67 28.30 -10.75
C VAL A 156 37.86 27.69 -11.50
N ASP A 157 39.01 28.40 -11.56
CA ASP A 157 40.13 27.98 -12.40
C ASP A 157 41.01 26.88 -11.74
N THR A 158 41.09 26.86 -10.41
CA THR A 158 42.04 26.01 -9.66
C THR A 158 41.47 25.47 -8.35
N GLU A 159 42.05 24.40 -7.81
CA GLU A 159 41.74 23.90 -6.47
C GLU A 159 41.99 24.99 -5.39
N GLU A 160 43.02 25.81 -5.55
CA GLU A 160 43.29 26.91 -4.63
C GLU A 160 42.14 27.93 -4.64
N GLY A 161 41.53 28.19 -5.79
CA GLY A 161 40.30 28.95 -5.88
C GLY A 161 39.12 28.36 -5.08
N LEU A 162 39.00 27.03 -5.07
CA LEU A 162 37.99 26.35 -4.23
C LEU A 162 38.32 26.49 -2.72
N ARG A 163 39.61 26.37 -2.34
CA ARG A 163 40.05 26.62 -0.95
C ARG A 163 39.78 28.04 -0.51
N ASP A 164 39.99 29.02 -1.39
CA ASP A 164 39.73 30.43 -1.10
C ASP A 164 38.24 30.74 -0.87
N LEU A 165 37.32 30.05 -1.55
CA LEU A 165 35.86 30.14 -1.23
C LEU A 165 35.59 29.72 0.21
N ASN A 166 36.17 28.59 0.66
CA ASN A 166 36.03 28.14 2.02
C ASN A 166 36.69 29.09 3.03
N ARG A 167 37.90 29.57 2.75
CA ARG A 167 38.58 30.56 3.60
C ARG A 167 37.77 31.83 3.78
N ARG A 168 37.12 32.33 2.72
CA ARG A 168 36.24 33.51 2.78
C ARG A 168 35.04 33.28 3.69
N ILE A 169 34.43 32.04 3.67
CA ILE A 169 33.34 31.68 4.58
C ILE A 169 33.85 31.62 6.00
N VAL A 170 35.02 31.03 6.25
CA VAL A 170 35.65 30.96 7.58
C VAL A 170 35.91 32.36 8.12
N ALA A 171 36.58 33.24 7.33
CA ALA A 171 36.85 34.62 7.72
C ALA A 171 35.56 35.43 8.00
N LEU A 172 34.49 35.18 7.24
CA LEU A 172 33.17 35.76 7.51
C LEU A 172 32.59 35.30 8.84
N GLY A 173 32.69 33.99 9.13
CA GLY A 173 32.27 33.38 10.42
C GLY A 173 33.03 34.00 11.59
N ASP A 174 34.37 34.08 11.50
CA ASP A 174 35.21 34.68 12.53
C ASP A 174 34.83 36.17 12.77
N LYS A 175 34.60 36.92 11.70
CA LYS A 175 34.20 38.33 11.80
C LYS A 175 32.84 38.53 12.45
N MET A 176 31.89 37.63 12.17
CA MET A 176 30.53 37.70 12.70
C MET A 176 30.35 36.98 14.05
N GLY A 177 31.37 36.32 14.54
CA GLY A 177 31.28 35.46 15.74
C GLY A 177 30.35 34.28 15.57
N LYS A 178 30.21 33.78 14.33
CA LYS A 178 29.37 32.60 14.01
C LYS A 178 30.25 31.37 13.81
N PRO A 179 29.90 30.22 14.40
CA PRO A 179 30.64 28.98 14.19
C PRO A 179 30.60 28.57 12.72
N VAL A 180 31.71 28.06 12.22
CA VAL A 180 31.81 27.43 10.91
C VAL A 180 32.00 25.95 11.10
N VAL A 181 31.24 25.13 10.38
CA VAL A 181 31.29 23.66 10.41
C VAL A 181 31.72 23.09 9.08
N ALA A 182 32.53 22.05 9.10
CA ALA A 182 32.90 21.25 7.95
C ALA A 182 31.96 20.05 7.86
N THR A 183 31.24 19.91 6.76
CA THR A 183 30.34 18.78 6.51
C THR A 183 30.73 18.01 5.27
N GLY A 184 30.56 16.68 5.29
CA GLY A 184 30.93 15.80 4.19
C GLY A 184 29.94 15.77 3.02
N ASP A 185 28.69 16.20 3.22
CA ASP A 185 27.59 16.03 2.26
C ASP A 185 27.42 14.56 1.81
N VAL A 186 27.37 13.66 2.79
CA VAL A 186 27.43 12.21 2.58
C VAL A 186 26.21 11.71 1.81
N HIS A 187 26.46 11.01 0.70
CA HIS A 187 25.43 10.36 -0.12
C HIS A 187 25.58 8.85 -0.20
N PHE A 188 26.72 8.30 0.16
CA PHE A 188 27.01 6.87 0.21
C PHE A 188 28.05 6.54 1.28
N LEU A 189 28.15 5.25 1.67
CA LEU A 189 28.94 4.87 2.83
C LEU A 189 30.42 4.74 2.48
N GLU A 190 30.76 3.91 1.53
CA GLU A 190 32.13 3.58 1.14
C GLU A 190 32.50 4.25 -0.18
N PRO A 191 33.80 4.55 -0.47
CA PRO A 191 34.24 5.15 -1.72
C PRO A 191 33.74 4.40 -2.97
N ASP A 192 33.71 3.06 -2.92
CA ASP A 192 33.31 2.22 -4.04
C ASP A 192 31.79 2.26 -4.32
N ASP A 193 30.97 2.72 -3.38
CA ASP A 193 29.53 2.90 -3.56
C ASP A 193 29.18 4.02 -4.56
N ALA A 194 30.18 4.83 -4.94
CA ALA A 194 30.05 5.81 -6.00
C ALA A 194 29.51 5.19 -7.31
N LEU A 195 29.87 3.92 -7.60
CA LEU A 195 29.38 3.17 -8.75
C LEU A 195 27.84 3.00 -8.69
N PHE A 196 27.29 2.62 -7.55
CA PHE A 196 25.85 2.42 -7.41
C PHE A 196 25.08 3.73 -7.56
N ARG A 197 25.65 4.82 -7.05
CA ARG A 197 25.08 6.17 -7.25
C ARG A 197 25.14 6.57 -8.73
N SER A 198 26.22 6.30 -9.46
CA SER A 198 26.34 6.53 -10.90
C SER A 198 25.25 5.80 -11.68
N ILE A 199 25.02 4.53 -11.38
CA ILE A 199 23.99 3.71 -12.03
C ILE A 199 22.59 4.33 -11.81
N ILE A 200 22.27 4.75 -10.58
CA ILE A 200 20.97 5.34 -10.25
C ILE A 200 20.80 6.72 -10.90
N MET A 201 21.84 7.53 -10.92
CA MET A 201 21.81 8.86 -11.57
C MET A 201 21.68 8.73 -13.09
N HIS A 202 22.39 7.79 -13.71
CA HIS A 202 22.24 7.48 -15.12
C HIS A 202 20.80 7.09 -15.47
N ALA A 203 20.18 6.21 -14.67
CA ALA A 203 18.78 5.83 -14.84
C ALA A 203 17.78 6.98 -14.67
N ARG A 204 18.17 8.05 -13.98
CA ARG A 204 17.39 9.30 -13.81
C ARG A 204 17.69 10.35 -14.89
N GLY A 205 18.58 10.06 -15.84
CA GLY A 205 18.92 10.95 -16.96
C GLY A 205 19.85 12.09 -16.61
N PHE A 206 20.75 11.92 -15.64
CA PHE A 206 21.82 12.90 -15.37
C PHE A 206 22.98 12.69 -16.35
N ASP A 207 23.38 13.75 -17.04
CA ASP A 207 24.43 13.72 -18.07
C ASP A 207 25.84 13.53 -17.48
N ASP A 208 26.02 13.83 -16.19
CA ASP A 208 27.29 13.74 -15.46
C ASP A 208 27.33 12.58 -14.44
N ALA A 209 26.49 11.57 -14.66
CA ALA A 209 26.35 10.44 -13.74
C ALA A 209 27.66 9.71 -13.43
N GLU A 210 28.59 9.65 -14.37
CA GLU A 210 29.90 8.99 -14.21
C GLU A 210 30.93 9.86 -13.45
N GLN A 211 30.65 11.16 -13.28
CA GLN A 211 31.60 12.12 -12.66
C GLN A 211 31.24 12.33 -11.18
N GLN A 212 31.25 11.25 -10.41
CA GLN A 212 30.87 11.30 -8.99
C GLN A 212 31.85 12.16 -8.17
N ALA A 213 31.27 13.04 -7.32
CA ALA A 213 32.02 13.68 -6.26
C ALA A 213 32.28 12.67 -5.11
N PRO A 214 33.34 12.86 -4.30
CA PRO A 214 33.74 11.94 -3.22
C PRO A 214 32.84 12.11 -1.99
N LEU A 215 31.53 11.84 -2.14
CA LEU A 215 30.50 12.05 -1.13
C LEU A 215 30.32 10.83 -0.21
N TYR A 216 31.40 10.10 0.07
CA TYR A 216 31.39 8.99 1.00
C TYR A 216 31.51 9.47 2.46
N PHE A 217 31.18 8.59 3.39
CA PHE A 217 31.27 8.88 4.81
C PHE A 217 32.73 8.87 5.28
N LYS A 218 33.34 10.07 5.31
CA LYS A 218 34.72 10.27 5.73
C LYS A 218 34.88 10.14 7.25
N THR A 219 35.97 9.55 7.67
CA THR A 219 36.39 9.54 9.07
C THR A 219 36.83 10.94 9.54
N THR A 220 37.00 11.14 10.84
CA THR A 220 37.48 12.40 11.40
C THR A 220 38.86 12.75 10.87
N ASP A 221 39.77 11.75 10.73
CA ASP A 221 41.13 11.98 10.23
C ASP A 221 41.12 12.39 8.75
N GLU A 222 40.30 11.75 7.92
CA GLU A 222 40.10 12.14 6.53
C GLU A 222 39.52 13.56 6.40
N MET A 223 38.55 13.91 7.26
CA MET A 223 38.01 15.27 7.27
C MET A 223 39.05 16.29 7.71
N LEU A 224 39.89 15.99 8.72
CA LEU A 224 41.00 16.90 9.12
C LEU A 224 42.02 17.08 8.00
N GLU A 225 42.33 16.04 7.22
CA GLU A 225 43.20 16.11 6.05
C GLU A 225 42.62 17.02 4.96
N GLU A 226 41.33 16.86 4.65
CA GLU A 226 40.59 17.68 3.66
C GLU A 226 40.66 19.18 3.99
N PHE A 227 40.68 19.56 5.25
CA PHE A 227 40.73 20.95 5.71
C PHE A 227 42.11 21.41 6.23
N SER A 228 43.17 20.61 6.07
CA SER A 228 44.53 20.93 6.53
C SER A 228 45.07 22.28 6.02
N TYR A 229 44.61 22.74 4.86
CA TYR A 229 44.97 24.03 4.29
C TYR A 229 44.49 25.26 5.11
N LEU A 230 43.64 25.08 6.10
CA LEU A 230 43.23 26.12 7.05
C LEU A 230 44.20 26.26 8.23
N GLY A 231 45.17 25.34 8.36
CA GLY A 231 46.05 25.20 9.51
C GLY A 231 45.39 24.28 10.58
N GLU A 232 46.23 23.60 11.39
CA GLU A 232 45.82 22.55 12.32
C GLU A 232 44.75 23.00 13.31
N GLU A 233 44.90 24.18 13.93
CA GLU A 233 43.96 24.70 14.92
C GLU A 233 42.57 24.98 14.31
N LYS A 234 42.55 25.68 13.15
CA LYS A 234 41.30 26.02 12.48
C LYS A 234 40.61 24.77 11.86
N ALA A 235 41.38 23.85 11.30
CA ALA A 235 40.84 22.59 10.81
C ALA A 235 40.15 21.80 11.95
N ARG A 236 40.80 21.71 13.12
CA ARG A 236 40.23 21.07 14.30
C ARG A 236 38.94 21.77 14.79
N GLU A 237 38.96 23.11 14.76
CA GLU A 237 37.79 23.92 15.12
C GLU A 237 36.57 23.59 14.26
N VAL A 238 36.72 23.63 12.91
CA VAL A 238 35.61 23.46 11.99
C VAL A 238 35.15 21.99 11.84
N VAL A 239 36.08 21.02 12.03
CA VAL A 239 35.76 19.58 11.85
C VAL A 239 35.27 18.93 13.15
N ILE A 240 35.80 19.35 14.32
CA ILE A 240 35.51 18.65 15.58
C ILE A 240 34.78 19.57 16.56
N THR A 241 35.34 20.77 16.86
CA THR A 241 34.84 21.58 17.98
C THR A 241 33.45 22.13 17.71
N ASN A 242 33.29 22.80 16.56
CA ASN A 242 32.04 23.45 16.21
C ASN A 242 30.89 22.47 15.91
N PRO A 243 31.09 21.33 15.17
CA PRO A 243 30.06 20.32 15.01
C PRO A 243 29.59 19.73 16.32
N ASN A 244 30.51 19.38 17.25
CA ASN A 244 30.15 18.88 18.58
C ASN A 244 29.39 19.93 19.40
N MET A 245 29.78 21.18 19.39
CA MET A 245 29.08 22.26 20.09
C MET A 245 27.62 22.39 19.59
N ILE A 246 27.39 22.31 18.29
CA ILE A 246 26.04 22.34 17.73
C ILE A 246 25.25 21.10 18.15
N ALA A 247 25.85 19.91 18.05
CA ALA A 247 25.22 18.66 18.46
C ALA A 247 24.85 18.67 19.94
N ASP A 248 25.74 19.12 20.81
CA ASP A 248 25.54 19.21 22.27
C ASP A 248 24.48 20.27 22.65
N SER A 249 24.21 21.25 21.78
CA SER A 249 23.14 22.22 21.97
C SER A 249 21.73 21.64 21.69
N CYS A 250 21.63 20.47 21.07
CA CYS A 250 20.38 19.79 20.77
C CYS A 250 19.98 18.84 21.90
N GLU A 251 18.74 18.88 22.31
CA GLU A 251 18.19 17.91 23.29
C GLU A 251 18.09 16.52 22.66
N ARG A 252 18.33 15.49 23.49
CA ARG A 252 18.01 14.12 23.08
C ARG A 252 16.51 13.94 23.06
N MET A 253 15.93 13.73 21.87
CA MET A 253 14.50 13.57 21.67
C MET A 253 14.20 12.47 20.65
N LYS A 254 13.02 11.89 20.75
CA LYS A 254 12.47 11.03 19.70
C LYS A 254 11.84 11.88 18.60
N ALA A 255 11.65 11.32 17.41
CA ALA A 255 10.97 11.97 16.30
C ALA A 255 9.45 12.19 16.55
N PHE A 256 8.94 11.83 17.73
CA PHE A 256 7.56 12.05 18.15
C PHE A 256 7.52 12.97 19.36
N LEU A 257 6.64 13.99 19.32
CA LEU A 257 6.47 14.91 20.46
C LEU A 257 5.80 14.23 21.65
N SER A 258 4.96 13.23 21.38
CA SER A 258 4.26 12.48 22.40
C SER A 258 5.10 11.32 22.94
N GLU A 259 5.09 11.11 24.25
CA GLU A 259 5.88 10.07 24.94
C GLU A 259 5.08 8.82 25.28
N LYS A 260 3.76 8.87 25.17
CA LYS A 260 2.85 7.75 25.46
C LYS A 260 2.93 6.68 24.36
N GLY A 261 2.39 5.51 24.63
CA GLY A 261 2.23 4.44 23.64
C GLY A 261 1.24 4.80 22.50
N THR A 262 0.45 3.85 22.06
CA THR A 262 -0.48 4.05 20.94
C THR A 262 -1.59 5.05 21.29
N TYR A 263 -1.83 6.00 20.40
CA TYR A 263 -2.89 6.97 20.44
C TYR A 263 -4.06 6.46 19.60
N ALA A 264 -5.04 5.87 20.27
CA ALA A 264 -6.26 5.37 19.63
C ALA A 264 -7.39 6.40 19.75
N PRO A 265 -8.18 6.61 18.69
CA PRO A 265 -9.35 7.47 18.77
C PRO A 265 -10.39 6.85 19.73
N THR A 266 -11.09 7.69 20.47
CA THR A 266 -12.11 7.26 21.44
C THR A 266 -13.48 7.81 21.09
N PHE A 267 -14.51 6.99 21.30
CA PHE A 267 -15.91 7.44 21.27
C PHE A 267 -16.50 7.41 22.68
N PRO A 268 -17.12 8.50 23.13
CA PRO A 268 -17.82 8.50 24.42
C PRO A 268 -18.86 7.37 24.49
N GLY A 269 -18.86 6.59 25.58
CA GLY A 269 -19.80 5.48 25.75
C GLY A 269 -19.56 4.24 24.89
N ALA A 270 -18.40 4.13 24.22
CA ALA A 270 -18.08 3.05 23.28
C ALA A 270 -18.24 1.64 23.87
N ASN A 271 -17.89 1.46 25.14
CA ASN A 271 -17.98 0.16 25.82
C ASN A 271 -19.43 -0.34 25.92
N ASP A 272 -20.33 0.55 26.33
CA ASP A 272 -21.75 0.22 26.49
C ASP A 272 -22.44 0.07 25.13
N GLU A 273 -22.12 0.95 24.18
CA GLU A 273 -22.65 0.88 22.81
C GLU A 273 -22.30 -0.44 22.14
N LEU A 274 -21.03 -0.86 22.17
CA LEU A 274 -20.59 -2.14 21.59
C LEU A 274 -21.23 -3.34 22.29
N ARG A 275 -21.25 -3.34 23.63
CA ARG A 275 -21.85 -4.40 24.44
C ARG A 275 -23.34 -4.56 24.10
N ASN A 276 -24.09 -3.46 24.15
CA ASN A 276 -25.53 -3.48 23.88
C ASN A 276 -25.85 -3.91 22.44
N MET A 277 -25.06 -3.46 21.48
CA MET A 277 -25.20 -3.85 20.08
C MET A 277 -24.99 -5.37 19.89
N ALA A 278 -23.90 -5.89 20.45
CA ALA A 278 -23.58 -7.30 20.33
C ALA A 278 -24.61 -8.21 21.03
N LEU A 279 -25.02 -7.85 22.24
CA LEU A 279 -26.04 -8.59 23.00
C LEU A 279 -27.41 -8.54 22.30
N LYS A 280 -27.84 -7.34 21.85
CA LYS A 280 -29.10 -7.21 21.10
C LYS A 280 -29.13 -8.14 19.90
N LYS A 281 -28.06 -8.16 19.09
CA LYS A 281 -27.99 -9.02 17.92
C LYS A 281 -27.97 -10.49 18.27
N ALA A 282 -27.26 -10.88 19.33
CA ALA A 282 -27.25 -12.25 19.82
C ALA A 282 -28.65 -12.69 20.26
N HIS A 283 -29.39 -11.87 21.02
CA HIS A 283 -30.79 -12.18 21.40
C HIS A 283 -31.73 -12.24 20.19
N GLU A 284 -31.52 -11.41 19.16
CA GLU A 284 -32.31 -11.50 17.91
C GLU A 284 -32.13 -12.87 17.22
N ILE A 285 -30.95 -13.47 17.30
CA ILE A 285 -30.62 -14.73 16.63
C ILE A 285 -30.94 -15.93 17.51
N TYR A 286 -30.50 -15.91 18.78
CA TYR A 286 -30.51 -17.09 19.67
C TYR A 286 -31.62 -17.08 20.72
N GLY A 287 -32.44 -16.02 20.81
CA GLY A 287 -33.57 -15.91 21.76
C GLY A 287 -33.19 -15.16 23.04
N ASP A 288 -34.20 -15.01 23.92
CA ASP A 288 -34.08 -14.23 25.15
C ASP A 288 -33.10 -14.88 26.16
N GLU A 289 -33.05 -16.20 26.18
CA GLU A 289 -32.05 -16.96 26.93
C GLU A 289 -30.98 -17.45 25.97
N LEU A 290 -29.78 -16.89 26.10
CA LEU A 290 -28.66 -17.26 25.23
C LEU A 290 -28.13 -18.65 25.59
N PRO A 291 -27.84 -19.53 24.59
CA PRO A 291 -27.14 -20.77 24.84
C PRO A 291 -25.80 -20.54 25.54
N GLU A 292 -25.40 -21.43 26.43
CA GLU A 292 -24.19 -21.29 27.25
C GLU A 292 -22.91 -21.04 26.40
N VAL A 293 -22.82 -21.71 25.26
CA VAL A 293 -21.71 -21.53 24.31
C VAL A 293 -21.63 -20.10 23.78
N VAL A 294 -22.79 -19.51 23.44
CA VAL A 294 -22.91 -18.14 22.93
C VAL A 294 -22.56 -17.15 24.03
N GLN A 295 -23.15 -17.32 25.23
CA GLN A 295 -22.92 -16.44 26.37
C GLN A 295 -21.43 -16.41 26.77
N LYS A 296 -20.83 -17.58 26.96
CA LYS A 296 -19.40 -17.70 27.32
C LYS A 296 -18.48 -17.04 26.28
N ARG A 297 -18.79 -17.21 24.99
CA ARG A 297 -17.99 -16.60 23.92
C ARG A 297 -18.13 -15.08 23.91
N LEU A 298 -19.34 -14.53 24.07
CA LEU A 298 -19.57 -13.09 24.16
C LEU A 298 -18.86 -12.47 25.36
N ASP A 299 -19.02 -13.08 26.55
CA ASP A 299 -18.40 -12.58 27.77
C ASP A 299 -16.88 -12.56 27.67
N LYS A 300 -16.28 -13.63 27.16
CA LYS A 300 -14.84 -13.73 26.92
C LYS A 300 -14.35 -12.61 25.99
N GLU A 301 -15.00 -12.44 24.84
CA GLU A 301 -14.56 -11.47 23.84
C GLU A 301 -14.81 -10.03 24.31
N LEU A 302 -16.00 -9.71 24.83
CA LEU A 302 -16.33 -8.37 25.34
C LEU A 302 -15.41 -7.96 26.48
N ASN A 303 -15.10 -8.87 27.42
CA ASN A 303 -14.16 -8.57 28.50
C ASN A 303 -12.75 -8.28 27.96
N SER A 304 -12.28 -9.02 26.97
CA SER A 304 -10.98 -8.77 26.35
C SER A 304 -10.97 -7.45 25.56
N ILE A 305 -11.98 -7.19 24.73
CA ILE A 305 -12.08 -5.99 23.88
C ILE A 305 -12.20 -4.72 24.74
N ILE A 306 -13.12 -4.73 25.72
CA ILE A 306 -13.35 -3.59 26.60
C ILE A 306 -12.17 -3.37 27.55
N GLY A 307 -11.67 -4.45 28.15
CA GLY A 307 -10.54 -4.39 29.09
C GLY A 307 -9.24 -3.84 28.49
N ASN A 308 -9.05 -4.04 27.19
CA ASN A 308 -7.89 -3.52 26.46
C ASN A 308 -8.18 -2.20 25.70
N GLY A 309 -9.38 -1.62 25.84
CA GLY A 309 -9.72 -0.32 25.26
C GLY A 309 -10.01 -0.33 23.75
N TYR A 310 -10.34 -1.47 23.14
CA TYR A 310 -10.54 -1.61 21.70
C TYR A 310 -11.96 -1.35 21.21
N SER A 311 -12.89 -1.00 22.10
CA SER A 311 -14.32 -0.77 21.75
C SER A 311 -14.50 0.28 20.67
N SER A 312 -13.74 1.38 20.74
CA SER A 312 -13.81 2.44 19.73
C SER A 312 -13.37 1.98 18.34
N LEU A 313 -12.38 1.08 18.25
CA LEU A 313 -11.93 0.50 16.97
C LEU A 313 -13.03 -0.38 16.34
N TYR A 314 -13.70 -1.18 17.16
CA TYR A 314 -14.84 -1.98 16.70
C TYR A 314 -15.99 -1.10 16.21
N LEU A 315 -16.35 -0.05 16.96
CA LEU A 315 -17.41 0.86 16.54
C LEU A 315 -17.08 1.64 15.28
N MET A 316 -15.82 2.01 15.10
CA MET A 316 -15.36 2.65 13.88
C MET A 316 -15.57 1.74 12.66
N ALA A 317 -15.10 0.50 12.75
CA ALA A 317 -15.30 -0.50 11.71
C ALA A 317 -16.79 -0.75 11.45
N GLN A 318 -17.58 -0.91 12.53
CA GLN A 318 -19.03 -1.13 12.44
C GLN A 318 -19.74 0.03 11.71
N ARG A 319 -19.44 1.27 12.04
CA ARG A 319 -20.05 2.45 11.40
C ARG A 319 -19.71 2.54 9.92
N LEU A 320 -18.46 2.21 9.54
CA LEU A 320 -18.03 2.15 8.14
C LEU A 320 -18.76 1.06 7.36
N VAL A 321 -18.83 -0.14 7.92
CA VAL A 321 -19.54 -1.28 7.29
C VAL A 321 -21.03 -0.96 7.17
N HIS A 322 -21.63 -0.45 8.22
CA HIS A 322 -23.05 -0.06 8.22
C HIS A 322 -23.34 1.02 7.15
N LYS A 323 -22.49 2.04 7.06
CA LYS A 323 -22.63 3.09 6.03
C LYS A 323 -22.57 2.51 4.62
N SER A 324 -21.56 1.68 4.32
CA SER A 324 -21.41 1.04 3.02
C SER A 324 -22.60 0.14 2.66
N ASN A 325 -23.04 -0.70 3.61
CA ASN A 325 -24.18 -1.58 3.42
C ASN A 325 -25.50 -0.80 3.22
N SER A 326 -25.70 0.31 3.95
CA SER A 326 -26.88 1.19 3.78
C SER A 326 -26.92 1.86 2.42
N ASP A 327 -25.76 2.13 1.84
CA ASP A 327 -25.62 2.66 0.47
C ASP A 327 -25.66 1.53 -0.60
N GLY A 328 -25.85 0.28 -0.15
CA GLY A 328 -26.05 -0.90 -0.99
C GLY A 328 -24.78 -1.62 -1.43
N TYR A 329 -23.63 -1.28 -0.87
CA TYR A 329 -22.35 -1.96 -1.14
C TYR A 329 -21.98 -2.86 0.02
N LEU A 330 -21.95 -4.17 -0.20
CA LEU A 330 -21.50 -5.14 0.79
C LEU A 330 -20.03 -4.94 1.11
N VAL A 331 -19.67 -5.21 2.36
CA VAL A 331 -18.27 -5.16 2.81
C VAL A 331 -17.82 -6.57 3.17
N GLY A 332 -16.72 -7.00 2.58
CA GLY A 332 -16.06 -8.25 2.95
C GLY A 332 -15.08 -8.03 4.10
N SER A 333 -15.03 -8.94 5.05
CA SER A 333 -13.94 -8.94 6.05
C SER A 333 -12.70 -9.62 5.50
N ARG A 334 -11.54 -9.19 5.98
CA ARG A 334 -10.24 -9.70 5.58
C ARG A 334 -9.38 -9.94 6.83
N GLY A 335 -8.34 -10.77 6.70
CA GLY A 335 -7.44 -11.02 7.82
C GLY A 335 -8.12 -11.79 8.95
N SER A 336 -7.88 -11.36 10.18
CA SER A 336 -8.31 -12.10 11.38
C SER A 336 -9.57 -11.58 12.07
N VAL A 337 -10.20 -10.51 11.58
CA VAL A 337 -11.41 -9.93 12.22
C VAL A 337 -12.58 -10.91 12.29
N GLY A 338 -12.72 -11.80 11.30
CA GLY A 338 -13.74 -12.87 11.30
C GLY A 338 -13.53 -13.92 12.39
N SER A 339 -12.45 -13.87 13.18
CA SER A 339 -12.28 -14.70 14.39
C SER A 339 -13.05 -14.16 15.59
N SER A 340 -13.56 -12.93 15.52
CA SER A 340 -14.34 -12.31 16.61
C SER A 340 -15.84 -12.51 16.41
N PHE A 341 -16.45 -13.21 17.34
CA PHE A 341 -17.91 -13.35 17.37
C PHE A 341 -18.62 -12.03 17.71
N VAL A 342 -17.99 -11.20 18.54
CA VAL A 342 -18.47 -9.81 18.79
C VAL A 342 -18.47 -8.99 17.50
N ALA A 343 -17.47 -9.14 16.63
CA ALA A 343 -17.44 -8.47 15.32
C ALA A 343 -18.59 -8.95 14.40
N ASN A 344 -18.94 -10.23 14.47
CA ASN A 344 -20.10 -10.78 13.76
C ASN A 344 -21.42 -10.22 14.33
N MET A 345 -21.58 -10.20 15.65
CA MET A 345 -22.78 -9.65 16.31
C MET A 345 -22.91 -8.13 16.12
N ALA A 346 -21.80 -7.43 16.02
CA ALA A 346 -21.79 -5.99 15.69
C ALA A 346 -22.01 -5.69 14.20
N GLY A 347 -22.06 -6.71 13.33
CA GLY A 347 -22.26 -6.54 11.89
C GLY A 347 -21.02 -6.05 11.13
N ILE A 348 -19.82 -6.26 11.68
CA ILE A 348 -18.55 -5.94 11.03
C ILE A 348 -18.17 -7.04 10.02
N THR A 349 -18.48 -8.29 10.32
CA THR A 349 -18.21 -9.45 9.47
C THR A 349 -19.43 -10.39 9.39
N GLU A 350 -19.58 -11.05 8.26
CA GLU A 350 -20.59 -12.11 8.09
C GLU A 350 -20.12 -13.47 8.64
N VAL A 351 -18.82 -13.63 8.92
CA VAL A 351 -18.24 -14.88 9.42
C VAL A 351 -18.68 -15.13 10.85
N ASN A 352 -19.40 -16.23 11.09
CA ASN A 352 -19.73 -16.70 12.43
C ASN A 352 -18.61 -17.60 12.96
N ALA A 353 -17.87 -17.12 13.97
CA ALA A 353 -16.70 -17.79 14.52
C ALA A 353 -17.01 -18.91 15.52
N LEU A 354 -18.28 -19.14 15.88
CA LEU A 354 -18.67 -20.23 16.76
C LEU A 354 -18.45 -21.60 16.12
N GLN A 355 -18.50 -22.64 16.94
CA GLN A 355 -18.56 -24.03 16.45
C GLN A 355 -19.79 -24.24 15.55
N PRO A 356 -19.78 -25.25 14.66
CA PRO A 356 -20.96 -25.62 13.87
C PRO A 356 -22.18 -25.84 14.75
N HIS A 357 -23.34 -25.28 14.34
CA HIS A 357 -24.61 -25.40 15.08
C HIS A 357 -25.79 -25.05 14.19
N TYR A 358 -26.97 -25.49 14.63
CA TYR A 358 -28.25 -25.16 14.05
C TYR A 358 -28.93 -24.02 14.83
N VAL A 359 -29.61 -23.13 14.12
CA VAL A 359 -30.47 -22.09 14.72
C VAL A 359 -31.76 -21.99 13.95
N CYS A 360 -32.88 -22.05 14.67
CA CYS A 360 -34.19 -21.88 14.06
C CYS A 360 -34.51 -20.41 13.80
N PRO A 361 -34.78 -20.02 12.55
CA PRO A 361 -35.10 -18.62 12.22
C PRO A 361 -36.45 -18.16 12.78
N ASN A 362 -37.36 -19.12 13.15
CA ASN A 362 -38.68 -18.82 13.64
C ASN A 362 -38.75 -18.77 15.18
N CYS A 363 -38.43 -19.88 15.88
CA CYS A 363 -38.52 -19.94 17.34
C CYS A 363 -37.18 -19.75 18.07
N ARG A 364 -36.03 -19.51 17.33
CA ARG A 364 -34.69 -19.28 17.86
C ARG A 364 -34.07 -20.45 18.65
N HIS A 365 -34.74 -21.63 18.66
CA HIS A 365 -34.17 -22.84 19.23
C HIS A 365 -32.81 -23.13 18.56
N SER A 366 -31.79 -23.45 19.36
CA SER A 366 -30.43 -23.74 18.89
C SER A 366 -30.01 -25.13 19.29
N ASP A 367 -29.23 -25.78 18.42
CA ASP A 367 -28.68 -27.12 18.67
C ASP A 367 -27.17 -27.09 18.40
N PHE A 368 -26.39 -27.23 19.48
CA PHE A 368 -24.92 -27.25 19.49
C PHE A 368 -24.34 -28.65 19.67
N ASP A 369 -25.18 -29.70 19.74
CA ASP A 369 -24.74 -31.09 19.84
C ASP A 369 -24.41 -31.65 18.46
N ILE A 370 -23.26 -31.24 17.95
CA ILE A 370 -22.74 -31.55 16.63
C ILE A 370 -21.41 -32.29 16.74
N ASP A 371 -21.29 -33.34 15.96
CA ASP A 371 -20.01 -34.07 15.80
C ASP A 371 -19.01 -33.22 15.03
N ARG A 372 -18.18 -32.47 15.76
CA ARG A 372 -17.15 -31.56 15.24
C ARG A 372 -15.99 -32.29 14.56
N THR A 373 -15.86 -33.62 14.74
CA THR A 373 -14.87 -34.42 14.00
C THR A 373 -15.32 -34.65 12.56
N LYS A 374 -16.63 -34.61 12.34
CA LYS A 374 -17.24 -34.78 11.02
C LYS A 374 -17.55 -33.46 10.32
N TYR A 375 -17.97 -32.43 11.07
CA TYR A 375 -18.37 -31.13 10.52
C TYR A 375 -17.57 -30.01 11.18
N ALA A 376 -16.61 -29.47 10.48
CA ALA A 376 -15.84 -28.29 10.89
C ALA A 376 -16.45 -26.96 10.40
N CYS A 377 -17.37 -27.04 9.42
CA CYS A 377 -18.15 -25.90 8.91
C CYS A 377 -19.64 -26.21 9.01
N GLY A 378 -20.40 -25.26 9.57
CA GLY A 378 -21.86 -25.42 9.73
C GLY A 378 -22.59 -25.61 8.41
N VAL A 379 -22.14 -24.97 7.34
CA VAL A 379 -22.73 -25.09 6.00
C VAL A 379 -22.79 -26.54 5.51
N ASP A 380 -21.80 -27.37 5.89
CA ASP A 380 -21.67 -28.74 5.44
C ASP A 380 -22.54 -29.72 6.24
N MET A 381 -23.25 -29.27 7.29
CA MET A 381 -24.15 -30.10 8.06
C MET A 381 -25.42 -30.44 7.24
N PRO A 382 -26.03 -31.63 7.47
CA PRO A 382 -27.25 -32.00 6.78
C PRO A 382 -28.41 -31.06 7.13
N ASP A 383 -29.34 -30.91 6.20
CA ASP A 383 -30.61 -30.22 6.46
C ASP A 383 -31.40 -30.89 7.57
N LYS A 384 -31.93 -30.08 8.46
CA LYS A 384 -32.70 -30.55 9.63
C LYS A 384 -33.83 -29.57 9.93
N ASP A 385 -34.97 -30.09 10.32
CA ASP A 385 -36.11 -29.27 10.76
C ASP A 385 -36.09 -29.10 12.28
N CYS A 386 -36.52 -27.93 12.72
CA CYS A 386 -36.57 -27.60 14.13
C CYS A 386 -37.56 -28.50 14.89
N PRO A 387 -37.15 -29.22 15.94
CA PRO A 387 -38.03 -30.11 16.68
C PRO A 387 -39.12 -29.37 17.47
N VAL A 388 -38.96 -28.03 17.66
CA VAL A 388 -39.93 -27.24 18.41
C VAL A 388 -41.06 -26.68 17.55
N CYS A 389 -40.76 -26.20 16.33
CA CYS A 389 -41.72 -25.50 15.49
C CYS A 389 -41.79 -25.99 14.04
N GLY A 390 -40.97 -26.98 13.66
CA GLY A 390 -40.96 -27.56 12.31
C GLY A 390 -40.35 -26.70 11.22
N ALA A 391 -39.85 -25.51 11.52
CA ALA A 391 -39.20 -24.68 10.54
C ALA A 391 -37.81 -25.21 10.20
N LYS A 392 -37.34 -25.02 8.95
CA LYS A 392 -36.01 -25.41 8.54
C LYS A 392 -34.94 -24.61 9.30
N TYR A 393 -33.97 -25.31 9.87
CA TYR A 393 -32.86 -24.70 10.58
C TYR A 393 -31.93 -23.94 9.63
N LYS A 394 -31.32 -22.87 10.15
CA LYS A 394 -30.11 -22.30 9.57
C LYS A 394 -28.89 -23.00 10.12
N LYS A 395 -27.91 -23.22 9.28
CA LYS A 395 -26.65 -23.89 9.56
C LYS A 395 -25.56 -22.84 9.69
N LEU A 396 -24.95 -22.69 10.86
CA LEU A 396 -23.98 -21.63 11.17
C LEU A 396 -22.72 -22.20 11.81
N GLY A 397 -21.67 -21.39 11.85
CA GLY A 397 -20.42 -21.66 12.55
C GLY A 397 -19.29 -22.13 11.64
N SER A 398 -18.09 -21.57 11.85
CA SER A 398 -16.86 -21.86 11.10
C SER A 398 -15.71 -22.30 12.00
N GLU A 399 -15.98 -22.50 13.30
CA GLU A 399 -15.04 -22.97 14.33
C GLU A 399 -13.70 -22.22 14.35
N ILE A 400 -13.74 -20.93 14.59
CA ILE A 400 -12.56 -20.07 14.59
C ILE A 400 -12.24 -19.58 16.01
N PRO A 401 -11.02 -19.82 16.53
CA PRO A 401 -10.63 -19.35 17.86
C PRO A 401 -10.40 -17.84 17.88
N PHE A 402 -10.89 -17.17 18.94
CA PHE A 402 -10.73 -15.74 19.14
C PHE A 402 -9.27 -15.33 19.35
N GLU A 403 -8.48 -16.20 19.97
CA GLU A 403 -7.08 -15.95 20.30
C GLU A 403 -6.22 -15.62 19.09
N VAL A 404 -6.58 -16.11 17.92
CA VAL A 404 -5.89 -15.77 16.65
C VAL A 404 -5.98 -14.27 16.34
N PHE A 405 -7.01 -13.58 16.84
CA PHE A 405 -7.22 -12.16 16.64
C PHE A 405 -6.49 -11.29 17.65
N LEU A 406 -6.73 -11.48 18.94
CA LEU A 406 -6.22 -10.62 20.02
C LEU A 406 -5.15 -11.30 20.92
N GLY A 407 -4.83 -12.56 20.69
CA GLY A 407 -4.00 -13.35 21.61
C GLY A 407 -4.76 -13.81 22.83
N PHE A 408 -4.10 -14.60 23.70
CA PHE A 408 -4.71 -15.13 24.93
C PHE A 408 -4.93 -14.07 26.01
N LYS A 409 -4.10 -13.01 26.01
CA LYS A 409 -4.14 -11.93 27.00
C LYS A 409 -4.74 -10.63 26.45
N GLY A 410 -5.15 -10.60 25.17
CA GLY A 410 -5.62 -9.40 24.51
C GLY A 410 -4.51 -8.35 24.27
N ASP A 411 -3.26 -8.77 24.32
CA ASP A 411 -2.05 -7.93 24.20
C ASP A 411 -1.69 -7.61 22.74
N LYS A 412 -2.35 -8.25 21.79
CA LYS A 412 -2.22 -7.95 20.37
C LYS A 412 -3.27 -6.92 19.95
N THR A 413 -2.83 -5.75 19.44
CA THR A 413 -3.73 -4.75 18.87
C THR A 413 -4.54 -5.36 17.72
N PRO A 414 -5.88 -5.19 17.68
CA PRO A 414 -6.72 -5.70 16.60
C PRO A 414 -6.41 -4.98 15.29
N ASP A 415 -6.19 -5.78 14.25
CA ASP A 415 -6.07 -5.32 12.88
C ASP A 415 -7.39 -5.63 12.15
N ILE A 416 -8.20 -4.59 11.90
CA ILE A 416 -9.52 -4.73 11.31
C ILE A 416 -9.43 -4.32 9.85
N ASP A 417 -9.18 -5.30 8.99
CA ASP A 417 -9.09 -5.12 7.54
C ASP A 417 -10.46 -5.35 6.89
N LEU A 418 -10.87 -4.41 6.05
CA LEU A 418 -12.17 -4.45 5.39
C LEU A 418 -12.04 -4.21 3.89
N ASN A 419 -12.69 -5.08 3.10
CA ASN A 419 -12.77 -4.98 1.64
C ASN A 419 -14.05 -4.24 1.25
N PHE A 420 -13.89 -3.03 0.78
CA PHE A 420 -14.95 -2.21 0.20
C PHE A 420 -14.98 -2.37 -1.32
N SER A 421 -16.09 -2.08 -1.96
CA SER A 421 -16.11 -1.87 -3.41
C SER A 421 -15.08 -0.80 -3.79
N GLY A 422 -14.30 -1.04 -4.85
CA GLY A 422 -13.35 -0.05 -5.38
C GLY A 422 -14.03 1.27 -5.72
N ASP A 423 -15.26 1.23 -6.24
CA ASP A 423 -16.06 2.41 -6.57
C ASP A 423 -16.52 3.17 -5.31
N TYR A 424 -16.71 2.47 -4.19
CA TYR A 424 -17.18 3.04 -2.93
C TYR A 424 -16.04 3.47 -1.99
N GLN A 425 -14.82 2.98 -2.20
CA GLN A 425 -13.67 3.25 -1.34
C GLN A 425 -13.43 4.74 -1.08
N PRO A 426 -13.50 5.66 -2.07
CA PRO A 426 -13.34 7.09 -1.82
C PRO A 426 -14.40 7.66 -0.87
N VAL A 427 -15.64 7.18 -0.96
CA VAL A 427 -16.75 7.57 -0.07
C VAL A 427 -16.48 7.10 1.35
N ALA A 428 -16.03 5.85 1.51
CA ALA A 428 -15.66 5.30 2.82
C ALA A 428 -14.50 6.07 3.46
N HIS A 429 -13.48 6.46 2.68
CA HIS A 429 -12.40 7.32 3.15
C HIS A 429 -12.89 8.68 3.64
N LYS A 430 -13.76 9.32 2.86
CA LYS A 430 -14.34 10.61 3.26
C LYS A 430 -15.21 10.49 4.50
N TYR A 431 -15.89 9.36 4.67
CA TYR A 431 -16.70 9.11 5.86
C TYR A 431 -15.86 9.03 7.15
N VAL A 432 -14.59 8.57 7.07
CA VAL A 432 -13.68 8.62 8.23
C VAL A 432 -13.45 10.06 8.69
N GLU A 433 -13.27 11.01 7.76
CA GLU A 433 -13.17 12.42 8.12
C GLU A 433 -14.45 12.96 8.77
N VAL A 434 -15.62 12.48 8.31
CA VAL A 434 -16.89 12.85 8.93
C VAL A 434 -16.98 12.36 10.38
N MET A 435 -16.47 11.14 10.66
CA MET A 435 -16.49 10.57 12.01
C MET A 435 -15.55 11.29 12.98
N PHE A 436 -14.37 11.68 12.54
CA PHE A 436 -13.32 12.21 13.42
C PHE A 436 -13.09 13.71 13.28
N GLY A 437 -13.58 14.33 12.23
CA GLY A 437 -13.41 15.74 11.93
C GLY A 437 -12.28 15.99 10.90
N GLU A 438 -12.33 17.14 10.26
CA GLU A 438 -11.29 17.60 9.33
C GLU A 438 -9.95 17.75 10.07
N GLY A 439 -8.87 17.30 9.44
CA GLY A 439 -7.53 17.34 10.05
C GLY A 439 -7.21 16.21 11.01
N HIS A 440 -8.07 15.18 11.14
CA HIS A 440 -7.87 14.03 12.02
C HIS A 440 -7.81 12.68 11.27
N ALA A 441 -7.93 12.67 9.95
CA ALA A 441 -7.81 11.48 9.12
C ALA A 441 -6.87 11.75 7.93
N PHE A 442 -5.81 10.97 7.80
CA PHE A 442 -4.80 11.14 6.76
C PHE A 442 -4.53 9.80 6.07
N ARG A 443 -4.27 9.81 4.77
CA ARG A 443 -3.74 8.61 4.12
C ARG A 443 -2.39 8.23 4.72
N ALA A 444 -2.19 6.95 4.95
CA ALA A 444 -0.87 6.45 5.33
C ALA A 444 0.13 6.67 4.18
N GLY A 445 1.22 7.37 4.45
CA GLY A 445 2.32 7.54 3.51
C GLY A 445 3.11 6.24 3.36
N THR A 446 3.68 6.03 2.17
CA THR A 446 4.61 4.94 1.89
C THR A 446 5.87 5.47 1.24
N ILE A 447 6.99 4.81 1.49
CA ILE A 447 8.27 5.05 0.82
C ILE A 447 8.62 3.80 0.04
N SER A 448 8.70 3.90 -1.28
CA SER A 448 9.10 2.79 -2.12
C SER A 448 10.58 2.87 -2.49
N GLY A 449 11.29 1.75 -2.30
CA GLY A 449 12.65 1.55 -2.78
C GLY A 449 12.72 0.96 -4.18
N VAL A 450 13.89 1.02 -4.77
CA VAL A 450 14.22 0.34 -6.02
C VAL A 450 14.14 -1.18 -5.77
N LYS A 451 13.32 -1.90 -6.54
CA LYS A 451 13.19 -3.35 -6.48
C LYS A 451 14.20 -4.03 -7.41
N ASP A 452 14.54 -5.29 -7.14
CA ASP A 452 15.56 -6.06 -7.89
C ASP A 452 15.37 -6.01 -9.39
N LYS A 453 14.16 -6.23 -9.91
CA LYS A 453 13.86 -6.14 -11.36
C LYS A 453 14.13 -4.75 -11.93
N ILE A 454 13.84 -3.69 -11.17
CA ILE A 454 14.09 -2.31 -11.58
C ILE A 454 15.59 -2.03 -11.54
N ALA A 455 16.26 -2.44 -10.46
CA ALA A 455 17.72 -2.33 -10.31
C ALA A 455 18.45 -3.03 -11.46
N TYR A 456 18.01 -4.25 -11.81
CA TYR A 456 18.58 -4.98 -12.97
C TYR A 456 18.44 -4.18 -14.28
N GLY A 457 17.29 -3.57 -14.53
CA GLY A 457 17.09 -2.70 -15.68
C GLY A 457 18.03 -1.49 -15.69
N TYR A 458 18.25 -0.86 -14.53
CA TYR A 458 19.18 0.27 -14.37
C TYR A 458 20.62 -0.14 -14.64
N VAL A 459 21.07 -1.25 -14.03
CA VAL A 459 22.42 -1.80 -14.23
C VAL A 459 22.67 -2.18 -15.68
N ARG A 460 21.71 -2.86 -16.31
CA ARG A 460 21.81 -3.25 -17.72
C ARG A 460 21.96 -2.01 -18.63
N SER A 461 21.09 -1.00 -18.46
CA SER A 461 21.12 0.23 -19.24
C SER A 461 22.47 0.97 -19.06
N TYR A 462 22.96 1.03 -17.82
CA TYR A 462 24.26 1.63 -17.51
C TYR A 462 25.43 0.88 -18.16
N CYS A 463 25.45 -0.43 -18.07
CA CYS A 463 26.49 -1.26 -18.70
C CYS A 463 26.48 -1.13 -20.23
N GLU A 464 25.28 -1.15 -20.85
CA GLU A 464 25.13 -0.97 -22.29
C GLU A 464 25.63 0.41 -22.75
N ALA A 465 25.28 1.49 -22.03
CA ALA A 465 25.70 2.85 -22.35
C ALA A 465 27.22 3.08 -22.20
N ASN A 466 27.83 2.40 -21.23
CA ASN A 466 29.27 2.54 -20.93
C ASN A 466 30.13 1.44 -21.54
N GLY A 467 29.59 0.53 -22.36
CA GLY A 467 30.32 -0.56 -22.98
C GLY A 467 30.91 -1.58 -22.00
N ILE A 468 30.31 -1.72 -20.82
CA ILE A 468 30.73 -2.62 -19.75
C ILE A 468 30.17 -4.03 -20.02
N ASN A 469 31.06 -5.01 -20.21
CA ASN A 469 30.68 -6.42 -20.37
C ASN A 469 30.78 -7.14 -19.01
N ALA A 470 29.81 -6.92 -18.13
CA ALA A 470 29.78 -7.52 -16.81
C ALA A 470 29.26 -8.98 -16.86
N GLY A 471 29.92 -9.87 -16.13
CA GLY A 471 29.44 -11.24 -15.91
C GLY A 471 28.23 -11.25 -14.96
N LYS A 472 27.58 -12.42 -14.83
CA LYS A 472 26.36 -12.55 -14.01
C LYS A 472 26.59 -12.11 -12.57
N ASP A 473 27.63 -12.57 -11.91
CA ASP A 473 27.91 -12.28 -10.50
C ASP A 473 28.18 -10.78 -10.28
N GLU A 474 28.84 -10.11 -11.23
CA GLU A 474 29.08 -8.68 -11.20
C GLU A 474 27.78 -7.88 -11.42
N MET A 475 26.92 -8.34 -12.34
CA MET A 475 25.59 -7.78 -12.51
C MET A 475 24.78 -7.90 -11.22
N ASP A 476 24.77 -9.07 -10.58
CA ASP A 476 24.04 -9.32 -9.33
C ASP A 476 24.59 -8.44 -8.19
N ARG A 477 25.92 -8.24 -8.09
CA ARG A 477 26.53 -7.32 -7.13
C ARG A 477 26.04 -5.87 -7.33
N MET A 478 26.06 -5.38 -8.57
CA MET A 478 25.58 -4.04 -8.88
C MET A 478 24.08 -3.89 -8.62
N VAL A 479 23.28 -4.89 -8.90
CA VAL A 479 21.84 -4.92 -8.60
C VAL A 479 21.59 -4.82 -7.09
N GLN A 480 22.33 -5.60 -6.28
CA GLN A 480 22.21 -5.54 -4.82
C GLN A 480 22.56 -4.17 -4.27
N GLY A 481 23.63 -3.52 -4.77
CA GLY A 481 24.03 -2.18 -4.35
C GLY A 481 23.02 -1.09 -4.72
N CYS A 482 22.19 -1.28 -5.74
CA CYS A 482 21.14 -0.35 -6.15
C CYS A 482 19.78 -0.66 -5.50
N THR A 483 19.58 -1.88 -5.01
CA THR A 483 18.29 -2.32 -4.42
C THR A 483 18.05 -1.67 -3.08
N GLY A 484 16.78 -1.32 -2.81
CA GLY A 484 16.37 -0.69 -1.54
C GLY A 484 16.54 0.82 -1.47
N VAL A 485 17.31 1.44 -2.36
CA VAL A 485 17.46 2.90 -2.41
C VAL A 485 16.11 3.57 -2.66
N LYS A 486 15.79 4.64 -1.92
CA LYS A 486 14.54 5.38 -2.06
C LYS A 486 14.31 5.81 -3.52
N LYS A 487 13.16 5.41 -4.07
CA LYS A 487 12.74 5.78 -5.42
C LYS A 487 11.73 6.93 -5.41
N THR A 488 10.65 6.77 -4.67
CA THR A 488 9.55 7.76 -4.59
C THR A 488 8.76 7.58 -3.31
N THR A 489 7.96 8.60 -2.99
CA THR A 489 6.92 8.51 -1.98
C THR A 489 5.59 8.12 -2.63
N GLY A 490 4.69 7.56 -1.86
CA GLY A 490 3.37 7.14 -2.32
C GLY A 490 2.35 7.17 -1.20
N GLN A 491 1.16 6.65 -1.51
CA GLN A 491 0.10 6.45 -0.53
C GLN A 491 -0.18 4.95 -0.37
N HIS A 492 -0.50 4.54 0.85
CA HIS A 492 -1.00 3.19 1.09
C HIS A 492 -2.35 2.99 0.39
N PRO A 493 -2.60 1.87 -0.29
CA PRO A 493 -3.81 1.70 -1.11
C PRO A 493 -5.13 1.76 -0.32
N GLY A 494 -5.11 1.39 0.96
CA GLY A 494 -6.30 1.39 1.82
C GLY A 494 -6.12 2.04 3.18
N GLY A 495 -4.87 2.29 3.62
CA GLY A 495 -4.57 2.73 4.98
C GLY A 495 -4.92 4.19 5.24
N ILE A 496 -5.69 4.42 6.30
CA ILE A 496 -5.95 5.74 6.86
C ILE A 496 -5.44 5.79 8.29
N VAL A 497 -4.58 6.75 8.56
CA VAL A 497 -4.08 7.05 9.89
C VAL A 497 -5.06 8.00 10.58
N ILE A 498 -5.47 7.67 11.79
CA ILE A 498 -6.43 8.44 12.56
C ILE A 498 -5.73 9.09 13.74
N VAL A 499 -5.89 10.40 13.85
CA VAL A 499 -5.36 11.22 14.94
C VAL A 499 -6.50 11.53 15.91
N PRO A 500 -6.36 11.25 17.21
CA PRO A 500 -7.37 11.60 18.20
C PRO A 500 -7.65 13.11 18.19
N LYS A 501 -8.89 13.50 18.54
CA LYS A 501 -9.33 14.92 18.48
C LYS A 501 -8.54 15.86 19.37
N GLU A 502 -7.95 15.35 20.43
CA GLU A 502 -7.10 16.09 21.36
C GLU A 502 -5.66 16.29 20.89
N ASN A 503 -5.26 15.67 19.77
CA ASN A 503 -3.89 15.72 19.23
C ASN A 503 -3.85 16.39 17.87
N ASP A 504 -2.68 16.94 17.55
CA ASP A 504 -2.35 17.47 16.23
C ASP A 504 -1.46 16.44 15.48
N ILE A 505 -1.68 16.26 14.18
CA ILE A 505 -0.84 15.39 13.34
C ILE A 505 0.65 15.77 13.41
N MET A 506 0.95 17.06 13.62
CA MET A 506 2.32 17.57 13.76
C MET A 506 3.03 17.08 15.04
N GLU A 507 2.32 16.39 15.92
CA GLU A 507 2.95 15.70 17.05
C GLU A 507 3.60 14.37 16.65
N PHE A 508 3.23 13.85 15.47
CA PHE A 508 3.64 12.54 14.99
C PHE A 508 4.44 12.60 13.69
N THR A 509 4.04 13.43 12.72
CA THR A 509 4.64 13.46 11.39
C THR A 509 4.28 14.76 10.65
N PRO A 510 5.14 15.25 9.76
CA PRO A 510 4.70 16.17 8.72
C PRO A 510 3.69 15.53 7.77
N VAL A 511 3.07 16.32 6.92
CA VAL A 511 2.13 15.86 5.89
C VAL A 511 2.51 16.40 4.51
N GLN A 512 2.10 15.67 3.46
CA GLN A 512 2.46 15.99 2.08
C GLN A 512 1.44 15.48 1.07
N TYR A 513 1.54 15.91 -0.19
CA TYR A 513 0.91 15.22 -1.30
C TYR A 513 1.78 14.03 -1.75
N PRO A 514 1.18 12.87 -2.09
CA PRO A 514 1.94 11.71 -2.53
C PRO A 514 2.59 11.90 -3.90
N ALA A 515 3.69 11.20 -4.16
CA ALA A 515 4.42 11.18 -5.43
C ALA A 515 4.94 12.57 -5.88
N ASP A 516 5.38 13.40 -4.92
CA ASP A 516 6.00 14.70 -5.16
C ASP A 516 5.14 15.63 -6.05
N ARG A 517 3.81 15.64 -5.82
CA ARG A 517 2.86 16.51 -6.50
C ARG A 517 2.70 17.83 -5.77
N SER A 518 2.36 18.88 -6.53
CA SER A 518 2.06 20.21 -5.99
C SER A 518 0.60 20.38 -5.56
N GLU A 519 -0.28 19.50 -6.01
CA GLU A 519 -1.73 19.53 -5.78
C GLU A 519 -2.29 18.11 -5.73
N GLY A 520 -3.38 17.91 -5.03
CA GLY A 520 -4.08 16.62 -4.96
C GLY A 520 -5.23 16.65 -3.95
N ASP A 521 -6.17 15.75 -4.12
CA ASP A 521 -7.33 15.59 -3.23
C ASP A 521 -6.98 14.79 -1.96
N THR A 522 -5.76 14.23 -1.90
CA THR A 522 -5.35 13.34 -0.82
C THR A 522 -4.08 13.82 -0.17
N ILE A 523 -4.12 14.04 1.14
CA ILE A 523 -2.96 14.36 1.97
C ILE A 523 -2.51 13.07 2.66
N THR A 524 -1.19 12.80 2.60
CA THR A 524 -0.56 11.65 3.25
C THR A 524 0.31 12.08 4.42
N THR A 525 0.57 11.15 5.33
CA THR A 525 1.68 11.30 6.27
C THR A 525 3.00 11.36 5.50
N HIS A 526 3.94 12.18 5.97
CA HIS A 526 5.27 12.28 5.37
C HIS A 526 6.13 11.08 5.74
N PHE A 527 6.06 10.63 6.99
CA PHE A 527 6.70 9.38 7.41
C PHE A 527 5.96 8.18 6.82
N ASP A 528 6.70 7.15 6.48
CA ASP A 528 6.14 5.83 6.21
C ASP A 528 5.41 5.33 7.45
N PHE A 529 4.22 4.73 7.27
CA PHE A 529 3.42 4.29 8.41
C PHE A 529 4.14 3.26 9.29
N HIS A 530 4.99 2.41 8.74
CA HIS A 530 5.77 1.43 9.52
C HIS A 530 6.70 2.08 10.56
N ALA A 531 7.07 3.35 10.39
CA ALA A 531 7.81 4.11 11.38
C ALA A 531 6.94 4.64 12.54
N MET A 532 5.60 4.53 12.43
CA MET A 532 4.62 5.10 13.37
C MET A 532 3.56 4.09 13.84
N ASP A 533 3.68 2.83 13.48
CA ASP A 533 2.66 1.79 13.74
C ASP A 533 2.45 1.52 15.24
N ASP A 534 3.43 1.87 16.08
CA ASP A 534 3.34 1.84 17.53
C ASP A 534 2.70 3.12 18.14
N ARG A 535 2.39 4.13 17.34
CA ARG A 535 1.94 5.45 17.77
C ARG A 535 0.49 5.76 17.43
N LEU A 536 0.12 5.57 16.17
CA LEU A 536 -1.20 5.91 15.67
C LEU A 536 -1.91 4.66 15.14
N VAL A 537 -3.22 4.66 15.24
CA VAL A 537 -4.05 3.61 14.68
C VAL A 537 -4.22 3.84 13.18
N LYS A 538 -3.96 2.79 12.41
CA LYS A 538 -4.28 2.70 10.99
C LYS A 538 -5.53 1.86 10.79
N LEU A 539 -6.45 2.32 9.98
CA LEU A 539 -7.60 1.57 9.50
C LEU A 539 -7.40 1.24 8.02
N ASP A 540 -7.50 -0.03 7.66
CA ASP A 540 -7.36 -0.47 6.28
C ASP A 540 -8.72 -0.60 5.59
N ILE A 541 -9.04 0.41 4.75
CA ILE A 541 -10.20 0.46 3.86
C ILE A 541 -9.71 0.06 2.47
N LEU A 542 -9.76 -1.22 2.17
CA LEU A 542 -9.21 -1.75 0.93
C LEU A 542 -10.26 -1.77 -0.17
N GLY A 543 -9.92 -1.24 -1.35
CA GLY A 543 -10.74 -1.41 -2.55
C GLY A 543 -10.59 -2.82 -3.10
N HIS A 544 -11.70 -3.49 -3.38
CA HIS A 544 -11.74 -4.85 -3.91
C HIS A 544 -12.82 -4.99 -4.97
N ASP A 545 -12.59 -5.85 -5.96
CA ASP A 545 -13.53 -6.06 -7.06
C ASP A 545 -14.78 -6.84 -6.63
N ASP A 546 -14.65 -7.80 -5.72
CA ASP A 546 -15.76 -8.71 -5.37
C ASP A 546 -17.00 -7.99 -4.83
N PRO A 547 -16.90 -7.00 -3.92
CA PRO A 547 -18.06 -6.21 -3.52
C PRO A 547 -18.70 -5.45 -4.68
N THR A 548 -17.88 -4.95 -5.62
CA THR A 548 -18.37 -4.28 -6.84
C THR A 548 -19.12 -5.25 -7.73
N VAL A 549 -18.55 -6.44 -7.96
CA VAL A 549 -19.18 -7.53 -8.75
C VAL A 549 -20.51 -7.92 -8.13
N LEU A 550 -20.57 -8.18 -6.83
CA LEU A 550 -21.81 -8.57 -6.15
C LEU A 550 -22.87 -7.45 -6.20
N ARG A 551 -22.48 -6.19 -6.10
CA ARG A 551 -23.38 -5.05 -6.27
C ARG A 551 -23.97 -5.01 -7.69
N MET A 552 -23.14 -5.11 -8.72
CA MET A 552 -23.60 -5.10 -10.12
C MET A 552 -24.48 -6.30 -10.42
N LEU A 553 -24.15 -7.49 -9.91
CA LEU A 553 -24.98 -8.68 -10.06
C LEU A 553 -26.36 -8.51 -9.40
N LYS A 554 -26.42 -7.94 -8.20
CA LYS A 554 -27.68 -7.59 -7.53
C LYS A 554 -28.49 -6.60 -8.36
N ASP A 555 -27.88 -5.57 -8.90
CA ASP A 555 -28.57 -4.53 -9.68
C ASP A 555 -29.16 -5.09 -11.00
N ILE A 556 -28.48 -6.04 -11.65
CA ILE A 556 -28.94 -6.66 -12.89
C ILE A 556 -30.02 -7.72 -12.63
N THR A 557 -29.87 -8.54 -11.58
CA THR A 557 -30.71 -9.72 -11.36
C THR A 557 -31.82 -9.51 -10.35
N GLY A 558 -31.72 -8.48 -9.49
CA GLY A 558 -32.60 -8.28 -8.34
C GLY A 558 -32.39 -9.26 -7.18
N LEU A 559 -31.52 -10.28 -7.34
CA LEU A 559 -31.21 -11.25 -6.28
C LEU A 559 -30.22 -10.68 -5.27
N ASP A 560 -30.58 -10.69 -3.99
CA ASP A 560 -29.67 -10.25 -2.93
C ASP A 560 -28.60 -11.31 -2.68
N PRO A 561 -27.30 -11.03 -2.82
CA PRO A 561 -26.22 -11.98 -2.60
C PRO A 561 -26.23 -12.62 -1.20
N GLN A 562 -26.74 -11.92 -0.19
CA GLN A 562 -26.82 -12.45 1.18
C GLN A 562 -27.88 -13.54 1.34
N THR A 563 -28.81 -13.66 0.39
CA THR A 563 -29.86 -14.72 0.41
C THR A 563 -29.47 -15.98 -0.32
N ILE A 564 -28.31 -15.97 -1.01
CA ILE A 564 -27.81 -17.13 -1.76
C ILE A 564 -27.42 -18.24 -0.77
N PRO A 565 -27.95 -19.49 -0.97
CA PRO A 565 -27.59 -20.64 -0.15
C PRO A 565 -26.12 -21.03 -0.43
N LEU A 566 -25.30 -21.10 0.63
CA LEU A 566 -23.89 -21.47 0.53
C LEU A 566 -23.65 -22.98 0.38
N ASP A 567 -24.70 -23.77 0.38
CA ASP A 567 -24.73 -25.22 0.21
C ASP A 567 -25.42 -25.68 -1.08
N ASP A 568 -25.58 -24.76 -2.06
CA ASP A 568 -26.17 -25.12 -3.36
C ASP A 568 -25.34 -26.22 -4.07
N PRO A 569 -25.91 -27.41 -4.34
CA PRO A 569 -25.14 -28.53 -4.85
C PRO A 569 -24.58 -28.33 -6.26
N GLU A 570 -25.29 -27.62 -7.11
CA GLU A 570 -24.84 -27.37 -8.48
C GLU A 570 -23.67 -26.36 -8.49
N THR A 571 -23.74 -25.34 -7.64
CA THR A 571 -22.63 -24.41 -7.43
C THR A 571 -21.40 -25.13 -6.85
N MET A 572 -21.57 -26.02 -5.88
CA MET A 572 -20.45 -26.78 -5.31
C MET A 572 -19.76 -27.66 -6.36
N LYS A 573 -20.49 -28.23 -7.28
CA LYS A 573 -19.93 -29.10 -8.33
C LYS A 573 -18.93 -28.40 -9.24
N ILE A 574 -19.05 -27.06 -9.52
CA ILE A 574 -18.14 -26.39 -10.45
C ILE A 574 -16.69 -26.34 -9.97
N PHE A 575 -16.45 -26.54 -8.67
CA PHE A 575 -15.10 -26.61 -8.12
C PHE A 575 -14.39 -27.96 -8.37
N ARG A 576 -15.09 -28.94 -8.92
CA ARG A 576 -14.55 -30.26 -9.28
C ARG A 576 -14.83 -30.72 -10.70
N THR A 577 -15.80 -30.13 -11.38
CA THR A 577 -16.18 -30.44 -12.76
C THR A 577 -16.80 -29.24 -13.45
N SER A 578 -16.74 -29.18 -14.77
CA SER A 578 -17.44 -28.17 -15.58
C SER A 578 -18.87 -28.59 -15.97
N GLU A 579 -19.34 -29.80 -15.56
CA GLU A 579 -20.66 -30.34 -15.90
C GLU A 579 -21.83 -29.36 -15.64
N PRO A 580 -21.94 -28.68 -14.49
CA PRO A 580 -23.05 -27.75 -14.21
C PRO A 580 -23.11 -26.57 -15.18
N LEU A 581 -22.01 -26.27 -15.87
CA LEU A 581 -21.96 -25.24 -16.90
C LEU A 581 -22.45 -25.75 -18.28
N GLY A 582 -22.69 -27.06 -18.40
CA GLY A 582 -23.12 -27.70 -19.64
C GLY A 582 -22.04 -27.80 -20.73
N VAL A 583 -20.76 -27.71 -20.35
CA VAL A 583 -19.63 -27.70 -21.28
C VAL A 583 -18.45 -28.52 -20.78
N THR A 584 -17.59 -28.94 -21.70
CA THR A 584 -16.23 -29.42 -21.39
C THR A 584 -15.22 -28.35 -21.79
N LEU A 585 -14.14 -28.25 -21.02
CA LEU A 585 -13.09 -27.23 -21.19
C LEU A 585 -11.72 -27.89 -21.42
N ASP A 586 -11.73 -29.10 -21.99
CA ASP A 586 -10.51 -29.89 -22.24
C ASP A 586 -9.49 -29.15 -23.10
N GLU A 587 -9.95 -28.30 -24.04
CA GLU A 587 -9.09 -27.48 -24.90
C GLU A 587 -8.27 -26.45 -24.13
N LEU A 588 -8.69 -26.12 -22.89
CA LEU A 588 -7.95 -25.23 -21.98
C LEU A 588 -7.11 -26.01 -20.93
N ASP A 589 -7.06 -27.35 -21.03
CA ASP A 589 -6.54 -28.24 -19.98
C ASP A 589 -7.22 -27.97 -18.61
N CYS A 590 -8.53 -27.73 -18.65
CA CYS A 590 -9.33 -27.37 -17.49
C CYS A 590 -10.59 -28.25 -17.44
N ASP A 591 -10.70 -29.08 -16.40
CA ASP A 591 -11.86 -29.94 -16.15
C ASP A 591 -12.79 -29.45 -15.03
N VAL A 592 -12.47 -28.25 -14.47
CA VAL A 592 -13.28 -27.59 -13.43
C VAL A 592 -13.98 -26.36 -13.98
N GLY A 593 -15.15 -26.02 -13.42
CA GLY A 593 -15.95 -24.87 -13.84
C GLY A 593 -15.60 -23.55 -13.14
N SER A 594 -14.46 -23.46 -12.48
CA SER A 594 -14.12 -22.31 -11.62
C SER A 594 -13.42 -21.15 -12.33
N ILE A 595 -13.25 -21.18 -13.66
CA ILE A 595 -12.69 -20.05 -14.43
C ILE A 595 -13.46 -18.77 -14.09
N ALA A 596 -12.76 -17.68 -13.87
CA ALA A 596 -13.29 -16.36 -13.48
C ALA A 596 -13.98 -16.29 -12.11
N ILE A 597 -13.96 -17.34 -11.31
CA ILE A 597 -14.43 -17.27 -9.92
C ILE A 597 -13.31 -16.67 -9.06
N PRO A 598 -13.59 -15.64 -8.26
CA PRO A 598 -12.62 -15.09 -7.32
C PRO A 598 -11.98 -16.21 -6.49
N GLU A 599 -10.69 -16.08 -6.19
CA GLU A 599 -9.90 -17.06 -5.42
C GLU A 599 -9.64 -18.41 -6.11
N PHE A 600 -10.55 -18.91 -6.95
CA PHE A 600 -10.52 -20.26 -7.51
C PHE A 600 -10.29 -20.31 -9.04
N GLY A 601 -10.23 -19.15 -9.70
CA GLY A 601 -10.14 -19.07 -11.17
C GLY A 601 -8.73 -19.11 -11.74
N THR A 602 -7.69 -18.91 -10.94
CA THR A 602 -6.29 -18.92 -11.43
C THR A 602 -5.84 -20.32 -11.83
N THR A 603 -4.93 -20.45 -12.78
CA THR A 603 -4.39 -21.73 -13.24
C THR A 603 -3.83 -22.55 -12.07
N PHE A 604 -3.14 -21.88 -11.14
CA PHE A 604 -2.59 -22.52 -9.93
C PHE A 604 -3.68 -23.14 -9.06
N VAL A 605 -4.74 -22.39 -8.75
CA VAL A 605 -5.82 -22.92 -7.90
C VAL A 605 -6.69 -23.93 -8.64
N ARG A 606 -6.91 -23.77 -9.95
CA ARG A 606 -7.58 -24.79 -10.78
C ARG A 606 -6.85 -26.14 -10.71
N GLN A 607 -5.49 -26.12 -10.70
CA GLN A 607 -4.72 -27.34 -10.52
C GLN A 607 -4.92 -27.93 -9.11
N MET A 608 -4.96 -27.11 -8.06
CA MET A 608 -5.26 -27.57 -6.69
C MET A 608 -6.64 -28.22 -6.63
N LEU A 609 -7.65 -27.63 -7.26
CA LEU A 609 -9.00 -28.19 -7.34
C LEU A 609 -9.01 -29.54 -8.08
N LYS A 610 -8.23 -29.68 -9.15
CA LYS A 610 -8.05 -30.93 -9.88
C LYS A 610 -7.39 -32.02 -9.02
N ASP A 611 -6.38 -31.65 -8.22
CA ASP A 611 -5.67 -32.58 -7.33
C ASP A 611 -6.53 -33.02 -6.14
N THR A 612 -7.42 -32.14 -5.63
CA THR A 612 -8.15 -32.36 -4.36
C THR A 612 -9.62 -32.72 -4.52
N ARG A 613 -10.27 -32.33 -5.63
CA ARG A 613 -11.70 -32.61 -5.95
C ARG A 613 -12.67 -32.30 -4.80
N PRO A 614 -12.75 -31.07 -4.31
CA PRO A 614 -13.53 -30.71 -3.14
C PRO A 614 -15.03 -30.94 -3.32
N THR A 615 -15.68 -31.34 -2.21
CA THR A 615 -17.11 -31.62 -2.15
C THR A 615 -17.85 -30.83 -1.08
N THR A 616 -17.12 -30.14 -0.22
CA THR A 616 -17.66 -29.44 0.94
C THR A 616 -17.11 -28.02 1.03
N MET A 617 -17.83 -27.14 1.74
CA MET A 617 -17.38 -25.79 2.03
C MET A 617 -16.07 -25.78 2.84
N GLU A 618 -15.92 -26.71 3.78
CA GLU A 618 -14.68 -26.87 4.55
C GLU A 618 -13.47 -27.14 3.65
N GLU A 619 -13.60 -28.00 2.65
CA GLU A 619 -12.52 -28.28 1.71
C GLU A 619 -12.16 -27.06 0.87
N LEU A 620 -13.13 -26.23 0.46
CA LEU A 620 -12.88 -24.95 -0.22
C LEU A 620 -12.14 -23.97 0.69
N LEU A 621 -12.52 -23.89 1.98
CA LEU A 621 -11.82 -23.08 2.97
C LEU A 621 -10.34 -23.48 3.10
N ARG A 622 -10.08 -24.78 3.12
CA ARG A 622 -8.72 -25.32 3.20
C ARG A 622 -7.91 -25.01 1.95
N ILE A 623 -8.48 -25.17 0.77
CA ILE A 623 -7.82 -24.83 -0.51
C ILE A 623 -7.53 -23.33 -0.57
N SER A 624 -8.46 -22.46 -0.14
CA SER A 624 -8.22 -21.03 -0.05
C SER A 624 -7.06 -20.72 0.90
N GLY A 625 -6.98 -21.34 2.06
CA GLY A 625 -5.86 -21.19 2.99
C GLY A 625 -4.51 -21.62 2.39
N LEU A 626 -4.49 -22.76 1.69
CA LEU A 626 -3.31 -23.30 1.01
C LEU A 626 -2.82 -22.40 -0.14
N SER A 627 -3.73 -21.78 -0.88
CA SER A 627 -3.41 -20.97 -2.05
C SER A 627 -2.86 -19.58 -1.71
N HIS A 628 -3.24 -19.02 -0.56
CA HIS A 628 -2.84 -17.68 -0.12
C HIS A 628 -1.49 -17.63 0.60
N GLY A 629 -1.01 -18.78 1.11
CA GLY A 629 0.25 -18.85 1.82
C GLY A 629 1.47 -18.96 0.87
N THR A 630 2.64 -18.68 1.42
CA THR A 630 3.91 -18.93 0.72
C THR A 630 4.53 -20.22 1.25
N ASP A 631 4.88 -21.15 0.36
CA ASP A 631 5.45 -22.47 0.66
C ASP A 631 4.53 -23.34 1.55
N VAL A 632 3.21 -23.15 1.40
CA VAL A 632 2.21 -23.95 2.11
C VAL A 632 1.74 -25.13 1.26
N TRP A 633 1.47 -24.94 -0.03
CA TRP A 633 1.02 -25.98 -0.94
C TRP A 633 2.16 -26.66 -1.67
N LEU A 634 2.82 -25.95 -2.61
CA LEU A 634 3.89 -26.54 -3.43
C LEU A 634 5.10 -26.95 -2.58
N GLY A 635 5.61 -28.16 -2.82
CA GLY A 635 6.74 -28.71 -2.08
C GLY A 635 6.45 -29.00 -0.61
N ASN A 636 5.18 -28.92 -0.19
CA ASN A 636 4.74 -29.11 1.20
C ASN A 636 3.43 -29.90 1.26
N ALA A 637 2.28 -29.27 1.49
CA ALA A 637 1.00 -29.97 1.66
C ALA A 637 0.61 -30.81 0.42
N GLN A 638 0.94 -30.37 -0.79
CA GLN A 638 0.72 -31.13 -2.03
C GLN A 638 1.38 -32.51 -1.99
N GLU A 639 2.64 -32.59 -1.60
CA GLU A 639 3.38 -33.85 -1.51
C GLU A 639 2.75 -34.80 -0.48
N LEU A 640 2.30 -34.25 0.66
CA LEU A 640 1.67 -35.01 1.73
C LEU A 640 0.32 -35.60 1.29
N VAL A 641 -0.47 -34.82 0.55
CA VAL A 641 -1.79 -35.26 0.06
C VAL A 641 -1.63 -36.27 -1.08
N LEU A 642 -0.78 -36.01 -2.07
CA LEU A 642 -0.60 -36.91 -3.22
C LEU A 642 0.07 -38.22 -2.85
N SER A 643 0.97 -38.22 -1.86
CA SER A 643 1.60 -39.45 -1.34
C SER A 643 0.69 -40.27 -0.39
N GLY A 644 -0.44 -39.69 0.01
CA GLY A 644 -1.32 -40.29 1.02
C GLY A 644 -0.76 -40.29 2.44
N THR A 645 0.28 -39.49 2.71
CA THR A 645 0.85 -39.32 4.07
C THR A 645 -0.12 -38.61 4.99
N ALA A 646 -0.87 -37.63 4.46
CA ALA A 646 -1.94 -36.94 5.17
C ALA A 646 -3.06 -36.56 4.19
N THR A 647 -4.28 -36.45 4.70
CA THR A 647 -5.44 -36.00 3.91
C THR A 647 -5.52 -34.47 3.87
N LEU A 648 -6.32 -33.89 2.95
CA LEU A 648 -6.60 -32.46 2.92
C LEU A 648 -7.12 -31.93 4.26
N SER A 649 -7.87 -32.74 5.02
CA SER A 649 -8.38 -32.38 6.36
C SER A 649 -7.30 -32.36 7.46
N GLN A 650 -6.14 -32.98 7.23
CA GLN A 650 -5.07 -33.12 8.21
C GLN A 650 -3.89 -32.16 7.97
N VAL A 651 -3.60 -31.80 6.71
CA VAL A 651 -2.49 -30.91 6.37
C VAL A 651 -2.69 -29.49 6.93
N ILE A 652 -1.62 -28.76 7.13
CA ILE A 652 -1.66 -27.38 7.60
C ILE A 652 -2.10 -26.48 6.43
N CYS A 653 -3.27 -25.86 6.55
CA CYS A 653 -3.86 -24.98 5.54
C CYS A 653 -3.86 -23.52 5.99
N THR A 654 -4.20 -23.27 7.26
CA THR A 654 -4.26 -21.96 7.87
C THR A 654 -3.42 -21.92 9.14
N ARG A 655 -3.06 -20.73 9.60
CA ARG A 655 -2.29 -20.59 10.85
C ARG A 655 -3.03 -21.15 12.06
N ASP A 656 -4.35 -21.09 12.05
CA ASP A 656 -5.23 -21.63 13.09
C ASP A 656 -5.04 -23.14 13.28
N ASP A 657 -4.78 -23.86 12.19
CA ASP A 657 -4.57 -25.31 12.22
C ASP A 657 -3.38 -25.68 13.10
N ILE A 658 -2.30 -24.89 13.06
CA ILE A 658 -1.09 -25.15 13.87
C ILE A 658 -1.44 -25.04 15.36
N MET A 659 -2.05 -23.93 15.76
CA MET A 659 -2.38 -23.68 17.17
C MET A 659 -3.37 -24.73 17.69
N ASN A 660 -4.46 -24.95 16.94
CA ASN A 660 -5.52 -25.88 17.35
C ASN A 660 -5.00 -27.33 17.43
N TYR A 661 -4.19 -27.76 16.46
CA TYR A 661 -3.60 -29.09 16.45
C TYR A 661 -2.73 -29.35 17.69
N LEU A 662 -1.88 -28.41 18.05
CA LEU A 662 -0.99 -28.55 19.21
C LEU A 662 -1.79 -28.54 20.52
N ILE A 663 -2.78 -27.64 20.66
CA ILE A 663 -3.64 -27.58 21.86
C ILE A 663 -4.45 -28.85 22.02
N LEU A 664 -5.03 -29.38 20.95
CA LEU A 664 -5.83 -30.63 20.98
C LEU A 664 -4.99 -31.84 21.41
N ARG A 665 -3.69 -31.81 21.18
CA ARG A 665 -2.75 -32.86 21.66
C ARG A 665 -2.23 -32.63 23.09
N GLY A 666 -2.76 -31.63 23.79
CA GLY A 666 -2.39 -31.31 25.16
C GLY A 666 -1.19 -30.36 25.29
N GLY A 667 -0.81 -29.68 24.18
CA GLY A 667 0.23 -28.66 24.20
C GLY A 667 -0.17 -27.42 25.00
N ASP A 668 0.82 -26.73 25.55
CA ASP A 668 0.62 -25.45 26.24
C ASP A 668 0.02 -24.41 25.27
N PRO A 669 -1.11 -23.76 25.62
CA PRO A 669 -1.76 -22.80 24.73
C PRO A 669 -0.89 -21.60 24.33
N SER A 670 -0.09 -21.07 25.26
CA SER A 670 0.80 -19.92 25.02
C SER A 670 1.94 -20.30 24.07
N MET A 671 2.55 -21.47 24.27
CA MET A 671 3.60 -21.99 23.39
C MET A 671 3.04 -22.33 22.01
N SER A 672 1.85 -22.93 21.94
CA SER A 672 1.17 -23.25 20.68
C SER A 672 0.86 -22.00 19.87
N PHE A 673 0.42 -20.91 20.53
CA PHE A 673 0.21 -19.62 19.89
C PHE A 673 1.53 -19.00 19.39
N LYS A 674 2.60 -19.02 20.20
CA LYS A 674 3.92 -18.53 19.79
C LYS A 674 4.47 -19.29 18.59
N THR A 675 4.30 -20.62 18.59
CA THR A 675 4.69 -21.49 17.48
C THR A 675 3.95 -21.11 16.21
N MET A 676 2.63 -20.96 16.26
CA MET A 676 1.79 -20.50 15.17
C MET A 676 2.25 -19.12 14.65
N GLU A 677 2.48 -18.14 15.53
CA GLU A 677 2.95 -16.80 15.15
C GLU A 677 4.35 -16.79 14.53
N SER A 678 5.25 -17.67 14.97
CA SER A 678 6.59 -17.82 14.40
C SER A 678 6.53 -18.40 12.99
N VAL A 679 5.77 -19.49 12.81
CA VAL A 679 5.61 -20.18 11.52
C VAL A 679 4.94 -19.27 10.50
N ARG A 680 3.83 -18.61 10.84
CA ARG A 680 3.11 -17.75 9.90
C ARG A 680 3.90 -16.56 9.38
N LYS A 681 4.93 -16.11 10.12
CA LYS A 681 5.85 -15.03 9.73
C LYS A 681 7.12 -15.53 9.03
N GLY A 682 7.20 -16.81 8.76
CA GLY A 682 8.36 -17.43 8.12
C GLY A 682 9.63 -17.44 8.97
N ARG A 683 9.50 -17.27 10.29
CA ARG A 683 10.64 -17.31 11.22
C ARG A 683 11.10 -18.74 11.54
N GLY A 684 10.31 -19.73 11.13
CA GLY A 684 10.54 -21.14 11.40
C GLY A 684 10.26 -21.53 12.87
N LEU A 685 10.85 -22.65 13.28
CA LEU A 685 10.69 -23.20 14.63
C LEU A 685 11.98 -22.98 15.44
N THR A 686 11.86 -22.54 16.70
CA THR A 686 12.97 -22.55 17.65
C THR A 686 13.15 -23.96 18.23
N PRO A 687 14.33 -24.30 18.80
CA PRO A 687 14.55 -25.59 19.48
C PRO A 687 13.51 -25.88 20.57
N GLU A 688 13.11 -24.86 21.34
CA GLU A 688 12.09 -24.97 22.38
C GLU A 688 10.69 -25.30 21.81
N MET A 689 10.33 -24.72 20.66
CA MET A 689 9.08 -25.03 19.96
C MET A 689 9.07 -26.46 19.44
N GLU A 690 10.20 -26.92 18.87
CA GLU A 690 10.31 -28.31 18.39
C GLU A 690 10.25 -29.32 19.56
N GLU A 691 10.90 -29.03 20.66
CA GLU A 691 10.85 -29.88 21.86
C GLU A 691 9.42 -29.97 22.39
N HIS A 692 8.72 -28.83 22.50
CA HIS A 692 7.31 -28.81 22.87
C HIS A 692 6.46 -29.66 21.91
N MET A 693 6.64 -29.54 20.59
CA MET A 693 5.89 -30.36 19.61
C MET A 693 6.20 -31.86 19.77
N ARG A 694 7.45 -32.24 20.02
CA ARG A 694 7.85 -33.64 20.24
C ARG A 694 7.31 -34.20 21.53
N SER A 695 7.24 -33.40 22.59
CA SER A 695 6.73 -33.81 23.93
C SER A 695 5.23 -34.17 23.90
N ILE A 696 4.48 -33.75 22.89
CA ILE A 696 3.06 -34.05 22.68
C ILE A 696 2.83 -34.97 21.48
N ASP A 697 3.83 -35.75 21.12
CA ASP A 697 3.77 -36.75 20.03
C ASP A 697 3.32 -36.15 18.67
N THR A 698 3.77 -34.92 18.33
CA THR A 698 3.50 -34.33 17.01
C THR A 698 4.23 -35.12 15.92
N PRO A 699 3.55 -35.57 14.84
CA PRO A 699 4.19 -36.29 13.76
C PRO A 699 5.31 -35.50 13.09
N GLN A 700 6.36 -36.17 12.67
CA GLN A 700 7.52 -35.52 12.04
C GLN A 700 7.13 -34.74 10.78
N TRP A 701 6.23 -35.27 9.94
CA TRP A 701 5.77 -34.57 8.74
C TRP A 701 5.11 -33.21 9.07
N PHE A 702 4.44 -33.09 10.22
CA PHE A 702 3.83 -31.83 10.65
C PHE A 702 4.90 -30.80 11.05
N ILE A 703 5.93 -31.23 11.80
CA ILE A 703 7.08 -30.42 12.18
C ILE A 703 7.82 -29.94 10.92
N ASP A 704 8.06 -30.83 9.96
CA ASP A 704 8.75 -30.52 8.71
C ASP A 704 7.93 -29.56 7.84
N SER A 705 6.61 -29.71 7.81
CA SER A 705 5.70 -28.77 7.15
C SER A 705 5.80 -27.37 7.77
N CYS A 706 5.80 -27.25 9.09
CA CYS A 706 5.98 -25.97 9.76
C CYS A 706 7.31 -25.27 9.41
N LYS A 707 8.39 -26.02 9.17
CA LYS A 707 9.70 -25.49 8.78
C LYS A 707 9.75 -24.94 7.37
N LYS A 708 8.94 -25.50 6.46
CA LYS A 708 8.87 -25.06 5.04
C LYS A 708 8.09 -23.76 4.87
N ILE A 709 7.07 -23.51 5.69
CA ILE A 709 6.13 -22.41 5.57
C ILE A 709 6.83 -21.05 5.76
N LYS A 710 6.60 -20.12 4.84
CA LYS A 710 7.12 -18.73 4.89
C LYS A 710 6.06 -17.71 5.29
N TYR A 711 4.80 -17.92 4.89
CA TYR A 711 3.71 -17.04 5.24
C TYR A 711 2.37 -17.78 5.22
N MET A 712 1.47 -17.47 6.16
CA MET A 712 0.14 -18.06 6.26
C MET A 712 -0.93 -17.07 6.64
N PHE A 713 -2.12 -17.29 6.10
CA PHE A 713 -3.33 -16.55 6.44
C PHE A 713 -4.16 -17.24 7.53
N PRO A 714 -5.06 -16.49 8.22
CA PRO A 714 -5.99 -17.09 9.19
C PRO A 714 -7.19 -17.76 8.49
N ARG A 715 -7.82 -18.72 9.19
CA ARG A 715 -9.04 -19.37 8.74
C ARG A 715 -10.19 -18.39 8.51
N ALA A 716 -10.29 -17.36 9.34
CA ALA A 716 -11.28 -16.29 9.19
C ALA A 716 -11.19 -15.57 7.83
N HIS A 717 -9.98 -15.33 7.33
CA HIS A 717 -9.74 -14.77 6.00
C HIS A 717 -10.29 -15.69 4.91
N ALA A 718 -9.92 -16.95 4.94
CA ALA A 718 -10.41 -17.95 3.98
C ALA A 718 -11.94 -18.05 4.00
N ALA A 719 -12.55 -18.06 5.18
CA ALA A 719 -14.01 -18.13 5.32
C ALA A 719 -14.72 -16.96 4.63
N ALA A 720 -14.25 -15.72 4.87
CA ALA A 720 -14.84 -14.53 4.27
C ALA A 720 -14.76 -14.54 2.74
N TYR A 721 -13.60 -14.90 2.20
CA TYR A 721 -13.37 -14.90 0.75
C TYR A 721 -14.09 -16.06 0.05
N VAL A 722 -14.13 -17.25 0.63
CA VAL A 722 -14.85 -18.39 0.05
C VAL A 722 -16.36 -18.13 0.02
N MET A 723 -16.94 -17.51 1.05
CA MET A 723 -18.35 -17.12 1.04
C MET A 723 -18.66 -16.17 -0.13
N MET A 724 -17.81 -15.15 -0.39
CA MET A 724 -17.99 -14.24 -1.51
C MET A 724 -17.81 -14.95 -2.86
N ALA A 725 -16.77 -15.76 -3.00
CA ALA A 725 -16.49 -16.53 -4.19
C ALA A 725 -17.64 -17.51 -4.53
N PHE A 726 -18.20 -18.17 -3.53
CA PHE A 726 -19.33 -19.09 -3.71
C PHE A 726 -20.58 -18.34 -4.20
N ARG A 727 -20.85 -17.14 -3.69
CA ARG A 727 -21.95 -16.31 -4.18
C ARG A 727 -21.77 -15.92 -5.65
N VAL A 728 -20.55 -15.52 -6.04
CA VAL A 728 -20.24 -15.23 -7.44
C VAL A 728 -20.38 -16.49 -8.31
N ALA A 729 -19.93 -17.64 -7.80
CA ALA A 729 -20.09 -18.94 -8.45
C ALA A 729 -21.56 -19.33 -8.68
N TYR A 730 -22.43 -19.03 -7.72
CA TYR A 730 -23.88 -19.24 -7.85
C TYR A 730 -24.46 -18.46 -9.05
N TYR A 731 -24.10 -17.19 -9.19
CA TYR A 731 -24.51 -16.41 -10.38
C TYR A 731 -23.97 -17.00 -11.68
N LYS A 732 -22.74 -17.49 -11.68
CA LYS A 732 -22.16 -18.15 -12.86
C LYS A 732 -22.95 -19.37 -13.31
N VAL A 733 -23.39 -20.20 -12.35
CA VAL A 733 -24.17 -21.41 -12.63
C VAL A 733 -25.59 -21.05 -13.05
N HIS A 734 -26.29 -20.24 -12.25
CA HIS A 734 -27.74 -20.05 -12.37
C HIS A 734 -28.13 -18.82 -13.21
N MET A 735 -27.24 -17.83 -13.36
CA MET A 735 -27.50 -16.56 -14.07
C MET A 735 -26.32 -16.12 -14.96
N PRO A 736 -25.91 -16.98 -15.92
CA PRO A 736 -24.66 -16.82 -16.66
C PRO A 736 -24.54 -15.49 -17.43
N LEU A 737 -25.61 -14.99 -18.02
CA LEU A 737 -25.60 -13.73 -18.74
C LEU A 737 -25.20 -12.54 -17.84
N ALA A 738 -25.77 -12.49 -16.62
CA ALA A 738 -25.43 -11.47 -15.65
C ALA A 738 -23.98 -11.62 -15.20
N PHE A 739 -23.54 -12.84 -14.91
CA PHE A 739 -22.17 -13.13 -14.49
C PHE A 739 -21.15 -12.65 -15.52
N TYR A 740 -21.25 -13.07 -16.79
CA TYR A 740 -20.30 -12.68 -17.83
C TYR A 740 -20.34 -11.18 -18.13
N SER A 741 -21.52 -10.56 -18.17
CA SER A 741 -21.67 -9.12 -18.39
C SER A 741 -20.95 -8.32 -17.31
N VAL A 742 -21.08 -8.70 -16.04
CA VAL A 742 -20.41 -8.02 -14.91
C VAL A 742 -18.91 -8.31 -14.91
N TYR A 743 -18.51 -9.56 -15.14
CA TYR A 743 -17.10 -9.93 -15.18
C TYR A 743 -16.32 -9.10 -16.20
N TYR A 744 -16.84 -8.97 -17.42
CA TYR A 744 -16.21 -8.15 -18.47
C TYR A 744 -16.28 -6.65 -18.15
N THR A 745 -17.35 -6.17 -17.53
CA THR A 745 -17.48 -4.76 -17.15
C THR A 745 -16.39 -4.33 -16.17
N VAL A 746 -16.11 -5.14 -15.17
CA VAL A 746 -15.05 -4.85 -14.16
C VAL A 746 -13.65 -4.93 -14.78
N ARG A 747 -13.50 -5.60 -15.91
CA ARG A 747 -12.22 -5.79 -16.62
C ARG A 747 -12.19 -5.15 -18.01
N ALA A 748 -13.07 -4.19 -18.26
CA ALA A 748 -13.26 -3.58 -19.59
C ALA A 748 -11.97 -2.96 -20.17
N ASP A 749 -11.11 -2.41 -19.32
CA ASP A 749 -9.83 -1.80 -19.72
C ASP A 749 -8.80 -2.79 -20.29
N ALA A 750 -8.93 -4.08 -19.94
CA ALA A 750 -8.08 -5.15 -20.45
C ALA A 750 -8.76 -5.99 -21.54
N PHE A 751 -10.02 -5.69 -21.87
CA PHE A 751 -10.80 -6.40 -22.87
C PHE A 751 -10.48 -5.87 -24.27
N ASP A 752 -10.21 -6.79 -25.21
CA ASP A 752 -9.99 -6.49 -26.64
C ASP A 752 -11.03 -7.25 -27.47
N ILE A 753 -11.99 -6.50 -28.05
CA ILE A 753 -13.07 -7.10 -28.83
C ILE A 753 -12.57 -7.81 -30.09
N ALA A 754 -11.52 -7.30 -30.75
CA ALA A 754 -10.98 -7.90 -31.96
C ALA A 754 -10.40 -9.31 -31.71
N GLN A 755 -9.90 -9.53 -30.51
CA GLN A 755 -9.40 -10.83 -30.07
C GLN A 755 -10.50 -11.74 -29.50
N ALA A 756 -11.57 -11.17 -28.96
CA ALA A 756 -12.65 -11.87 -28.28
C ALA A 756 -13.81 -12.28 -29.19
N GLU A 757 -14.02 -11.61 -30.33
CA GLU A 757 -15.09 -11.92 -31.28
C GLU A 757 -14.76 -13.08 -32.23
N GLY A 758 -15.78 -13.66 -32.88
CA GLY A 758 -15.66 -14.70 -33.92
C GLY A 758 -15.80 -16.13 -33.44
N GLY A 759 -16.29 -16.30 -32.21
CA GLY A 759 -16.67 -17.59 -31.65
C GLY A 759 -15.54 -18.42 -31.04
N ALA A 760 -15.89 -19.55 -30.42
CA ALA A 760 -14.97 -20.34 -29.59
C ALA A 760 -13.67 -20.76 -30.31
N GLN A 761 -13.74 -21.13 -31.60
CA GLN A 761 -12.53 -21.60 -32.30
C GLN A 761 -11.52 -20.49 -32.55
N LYS A 762 -11.96 -19.26 -32.94
CA LYS A 762 -11.07 -18.13 -33.15
C LYS A 762 -10.43 -17.71 -31.81
N VAL A 763 -11.23 -17.64 -30.75
CA VAL A 763 -10.77 -17.32 -29.41
C VAL A 763 -9.74 -18.33 -28.91
N LEU A 764 -9.96 -19.62 -29.15
CA LEU A 764 -8.98 -20.67 -28.80
C LEU A 764 -7.66 -20.51 -29.55
N ALA A 765 -7.72 -20.16 -30.84
CA ALA A 765 -6.51 -19.88 -31.62
C ALA A 765 -5.72 -18.70 -31.05
N ASN A 766 -6.39 -17.63 -30.61
CA ASN A 766 -5.78 -16.47 -29.97
C ASN A 766 -5.16 -16.83 -28.61
N ILE A 767 -5.86 -17.61 -27.79
CA ILE A 767 -5.35 -18.15 -26.52
C ILE A 767 -4.04 -18.90 -26.76
N ASN A 768 -4.03 -19.82 -27.72
CA ASN A 768 -2.86 -20.64 -28.04
C ASN A 768 -1.70 -19.79 -28.60
N ALA A 769 -1.99 -18.74 -29.35
CA ALA A 769 -0.98 -17.82 -29.86
C ALA A 769 -0.28 -17.05 -28.71
N ILE A 770 -1.02 -16.59 -27.71
CA ILE A 770 -0.46 -15.94 -26.53
C ILE A 770 0.31 -16.94 -25.67
N LYS A 771 -0.26 -18.12 -25.39
CA LYS A 771 0.43 -19.19 -24.59
C LYS A 771 1.76 -19.61 -25.21
N LYS A 772 1.84 -19.62 -26.56
CA LYS A 772 3.08 -19.98 -27.27
C LYS A 772 4.22 -18.99 -27.05
N LYS A 773 3.93 -17.72 -26.71
CA LYS A 773 4.95 -16.72 -26.40
C LYS A 773 5.63 -17.00 -25.05
N GLY A 774 4.98 -17.69 -24.13
CA GLY A 774 5.53 -17.99 -22.81
C GLY A 774 5.97 -16.72 -22.08
N ASN A 775 7.24 -16.68 -21.68
CA ASN A 775 7.82 -15.54 -20.95
C ASN A 775 8.00 -14.27 -21.81
N ASP A 776 7.81 -14.34 -23.12
CA ASP A 776 7.89 -13.20 -24.04
C ASP A 776 6.55 -12.46 -24.18
N ALA A 777 5.47 -13.00 -23.59
CA ALA A 777 4.19 -12.31 -23.52
C ALA A 777 4.31 -11.08 -22.61
N ASP A 778 3.77 -9.95 -23.05
CA ASP A 778 3.71 -8.75 -22.21
C ASP A 778 2.55 -8.82 -21.21
N LYS A 779 2.54 -7.87 -20.26
CA LYS A 779 1.51 -7.84 -19.20
C LYS A 779 0.09 -7.68 -19.76
N LYS A 780 -0.11 -6.97 -20.87
CA LYS A 780 -1.42 -6.80 -21.51
C LYS A 780 -1.90 -8.11 -22.11
N GLU A 781 -1.01 -8.88 -22.73
CA GLU A 781 -1.32 -10.19 -23.27
C GLU A 781 -1.65 -11.21 -22.18
N GLU A 782 -0.94 -11.18 -21.05
CA GLU A 782 -1.26 -12.02 -19.89
C GLU A 782 -2.66 -11.70 -19.32
N ASP A 783 -2.99 -10.41 -19.17
CA ASP A 783 -4.30 -9.97 -18.68
C ASP A 783 -5.41 -10.34 -19.69
N LEU A 784 -5.16 -10.15 -20.98
CA LEU A 784 -6.07 -10.54 -22.06
C LEU A 784 -6.27 -12.05 -22.14
N LEU A 785 -5.23 -12.85 -21.93
CA LEU A 785 -5.32 -14.32 -21.91
C LEU A 785 -6.37 -14.80 -20.91
N THR A 786 -6.36 -14.22 -19.71
CA THR A 786 -7.33 -14.55 -18.66
C THR A 786 -8.77 -14.25 -19.13
N ILE A 787 -8.97 -13.13 -19.82
CA ILE A 787 -10.28 -12.73 -20.37
C ILE A 787 -10.70 -13.69 -21.48
N LEU A 788 -9.78 -14.03 -22.41
CA LEU A 788 -10.09 -14.91 -23.53
C LEU A 788 -10.48 -16.33 -23.06
N GLU A 789 -9.89 -16.87 -21.99
CA GLU A 789 -10.33 -18.14 -21.40
C GLU A 789 -11.79 -18.07 -20.94
N VAL A 790 -12.24 -16.94 -20.39
CA VAL A 790 -13.64 -16.72 -19.99
C VAL A 790 -14.56 -16.56 -21.18
N VAL A 791 -14.11 -15.85 -22.24
CA VAL A 791 -14.87 -15.71 -23.49
C VAL A 791 -15.03 -17.07 -24.18
N PHE A 792 -13.97 -17.90 -24.18
CA PHE A 792 -14.04 -19.27 -24.69
C PHE A 792 -15.10 -20.09 -23.95
N GLU A 793 -15.08 -20.11 -22.63
CA GLU A 793 -16.08 -20.80 -21.81
C GLU A 793 -17.50 -20.29 -22.12
N MET A 794 -17.68 -18.97 -22.17
CA MET A 794 -18.96 -18.32 -22.48
C MET A 794 -19.51 -18.77 -23.85
N ASN A 795 -18.65 -18.76 -24.88
CA ASN A 795 -19.01 -19.20 -26.23
C ASN A 795 -19.38 -20.69 -26.28
N LYS A 796 -18.65 -21.53 -25.56
CA LYS A 796 -18.99 -22.98 -25.41
C LYS A 796 -20.37 -23.17 -24.78
N ARG A 797 -20.77 -22.27 -23.88
CA ARG A 797 -22.13 -22.27 -23.28
C ARG A 797 -23.21 -21.69 -24.20
N GLY A 798 -22.87 -21.34 -25.46
CA GLY A 798 -23.82 -20.81 -26.42
C GLY A 798 -24.16 -19.32 -26.23
N ILE A 799 -23.40 -18.59 -25.41
CA ILE A 799 -23.57 -17.15 -25.22
C ILE A 799 -22.58 -16.42 -26.15
N GLU A 800 -23.10 -15.49 -26.96
CA GLU A 800 -22.34 -14.77 -27.96
C GLU A 800 -22.15 -13.31 -27.58
N LEU A 801 -21.05 -12.72 -28.08
CA LEU A 801 -20.85 -11.28 -28.10
C LEU A 801 -21.55 -10.64 -29.29
N LEU A 802 -22.24 -9.52 -29.05
CA LEU A 802 -22.74 -8.64 -30.11
C LEU A 802 -21.62 -7.70 -30.56
N PRO A 803 -21.67 -7.17 -31.78
CA PRO A 803 -20.75 -6.10 -32.18
C PRO A 803 -20.99 -4.82 -31.38
N VAL A 804 -19.93 -4.00 -31.24
CA VAL A 804 -20.09 -2.64 -30.69
C VAL A 804 -21.03 -1.83 -31.62
N ASP A 805 -21.99 -1.14 -31.02
CA ASP A 805 -23.01 -0.38 -31.73
C ASP A 805 -23.00 1.07 -31.23
N LEU A 806 -22.93 2.02 -32.17
CA LEU A 806 -22.81 3.44 -31.86
C LEU A 806 -23.98 4.00 -31.03
N TYR A 807 -25.18 3.42 -31.16
CA TYR A 807 -26.40 3.89 -30.50
C TYR A 807 -26.78 3.06 -29.24
N LYS A 808 -26.29 1.83 -29.15
CA LYS A 808 -26.69 0.88 -28.09
C LYS A 808 -25.58 0.61 -27.08
N SER A 809 -24.32 0.60 -27.53
CA SER A 809 -23.20 0.33 -26.61
C SER A 809 -23.04 1.46 -25.60
N LYS A 810 -22.74 1.10 -24.35
CA LYS A 810 -22.36 2.05 -23.29
C LYS A 810 -20.89 2.44 -23.40
N ALA A 811 -20.46 3.43 -22.63
CA ALA A 811 -19.06 3.87 -22.64
C ALA A 811 -18.11 2.76 -22.13
N SER A 812 -18.42 2.15 -20.94
CA SER A 812 -17.54 1.21 -20.24
C SER A 812 -18.24 -0.03 -19.68
N GLN A 813 -19.56 -0.19 -19.89
CA GLN A 813 -20.33 -1.30 -19.30
C GLN A 813 -20.82 -2.26 -20.39
N PHE A 814 -20.59 -3.54 -20.20
CA PHE A 814 -21.23 -4.60 -20.97
C PHE A 814 -22.71 -4.70 -20.62
N ILE A 815 -23.56 -4.88 -21.61
CA ILE A 815 -25.02 -4.98 -21.41
C ILE A 815 -25.57 -6.27 -22.00
N ILE A 816 -26.67 -6.74 -21.41
CA ILE A 816 -27.40 -7.92 -21.89
C ILE A 816 -28.47 -7.44 -22.88
N GLU A 817 -28.46 -7.99 -24.09
CA GLU A 817 -29.45 -7.70 -25.17
C GLU A 817 -29.83 -9.01 -25.88
N ASP A 818 -31.09 -9.38 -25.84
CA ASP A 818 -31.64 -10.56 -26.53
C ASP A 818 -30.89 -11.89 -26.25
N GLY A 819 -30.49 -12.10 -25.00
CA GLY A 819 -29.76 -13.31 -24.60
C GLY A 819 -28.29 -13.34 -25.00
N LYS A 820 -27.74 -12.24 -25.45
CA LYS A 820 -26.33 -12.02 -25.83
C LYS A 820 -25.73 -10.87 -25.03
N ILE A 821 -24.44 -10.66 -25.16
CA ILE A 821 -23.71 -9.61 -24.44
C ILE A 821 -23.15 -8.61 -25.42
N ARG A 822 -23.49 -7.31 -25.26
CA ARG A 822 -22.99 -6.21 -26.07
C ARG A 822 -21.83 -5.52 -25.37
N PRO A 823 -20.65 -5.45 -26.01
CA PRO A 823 -19.49 -4.75 -25.50
C PRO A 823 -19.64 -3.22 -25.47
N PRO A 824 -18.93 -2.53 -24.55
CA PRO A 824 -18.85 -1.08 -24.51
C PRO A 824 -17.86 -0.52 -25.52
N PHE A 825 -17.83 0.81 -25.68
CA PHE A 825 -16.83 1.50 -26.49
C PHE A 825 -15.40 1.34 -25.99
N SER A 826 -15.20 1.21 -24.67
CA SER A 826 -13.87 0.98 -24.07
C SER A 826 -13.23 -0.37 -24.44
N SER A 827 -13.97 -1.27 -25.07
CA SER A 827 -13.47 -2.59 -25.52
C SER A 827 -12.85 -2.58 -26.94
N VAL A 828 -12.85 -1.43 -27.63
CA VAL A 828 -12.35 -1.26 -29.02
C VAL A 828 -10.90 -0.85 -29.06
#